data_8b144c11ed84f266d978593e45539b97
#
_entry.id   8b144c11ed84f266d978593e45539b97
#
_cell.length_a   1.000
_cell.length_b   1.000
_cell.length_c   1.000
_cell.angle_alpha   90.00
_cell.angle_beta   90.00
_cell.angle_gamma   90.00
#
_symmetry.space_group_name_H-M   'P 1'
#
loop_
_entity.id
_entity.type
_entity.pdbx_description
1 polymer ?
#
loop_
_entity_poly.entity_id
_entity_poly.type
_entity_poly.pdbx_seq_one_letter_code
_entity_poly.pdbx_strand_id
1 'polypeptide(L)'
;MAFEAMFQPIQIGKLTIRNRVLSTAHAEVYATDGGMTTERYVKYYEEKAKGGIGLAICGGSSVVAIDSPQQWWSSVNLSTDRIIPHFQNLADAMHKHGAKIMIQITHMGRRSRWDGYHWPTLMSPSGIREPVHRATCKTIEVEEIWRVIGNYAQAARRAKEGGLDGVELSAVHQHMIDQFWSPRVNKRTDEWGGSFEGRMKFGLEVLKAVRAEVGEDFCVGMRICGDEFHPDGLSHEDMKQIAKYYSDTGMLDFIGVVGSGCDTHNTLANVIPNMTFPPEPFLHLAAGIKEVVDVPVLHAQNIKDPNQATRILEGGYVDMVGMTRAHIADPHLIAKIKMGQVDQIKQCVGANYCIDRQYQGLDVLCIQNAATSREYMGVPHIIEKSAGPKRKVVVVGGGPAGMEAARVAAERGHDVTLFEKKEQLGGQITTAAKAPQRDQIAGITRWYQLELARLGIDLRLGTAADPETILDLRPDVVVLANGGHPFLEQNEHWGAAEGLVVSSWDVLDGTVEPGKNVLVYDTICEFSGMSVADFLADKGAQVEIVTDDIKPGVAIGGTTFPTYYRSMYPKEVIMTGDLMLEKVYREGDKLVAVLENEYTGAREERVVDQVVVENGVRPDESLYYALKQGSRNKGQIDVEALFAIQPQPCLSQSGEGYLLFRIGDCVAQRNTHAAIYDALRLRKDF
;
A
#
# COMPACT_ATOMS: atom_id res chain seq x y z
N MET A 1 9.68 -30.66 -4.95
CA MET A 1 8.37 -29.95 -4.83
C MET A 1 8.50 -28.60 -5.57
N ALA A 2 7.45 -28.12 -6.21
CA ALA A 2 7.48 -26.73 -6.68
C ALA A 2 7.75 -25.80 -5.48
N PHE A 3 8.53 -24.74 -5.67
CA PHE A 3 8.88 -23.74 -4.63
C PHE A 3 9.79 -24.25 -3.50
N GLU A 4 10.52 -25.35 -3.66
CA GLU A 4 11.34 -25.96 -2.60
C GLU A 4 12.40 -25.00 -2.04
N ALA A 5 13.02 -24.17 -2.89
CA ALA A 5 14.01 -23.18 -2.47
C ALA A 5 13.49 -22.21 -1.41
N MET A 6 12.20 -21.85 -1.46
CA MET A 6 11.58 -20.97 -0.46
C MET A 6 11.51 -21.60 0.93
N PHE A 7 11.41 -22.93 1.02
CA PHE A 7 11.20 -23.67 2.27
C PHE A 7 12.49 -24.18 2.91
N GLN A 8 13.64 -23.98 2.26
CA GLN A 8 14.93 -24.34 2.85
C GLN A 8 15.21 -23.45 4.07
N PRO A 9 15.60 -24.02 5.21
CA PRO A 9 16.00 -23.21 6.35
C PRO A 9 17.30 -22.44 6.02
N ILE A 10 17.52 -21.36 6.77
CA ILE A 10 18.74 -20.57 6.65
C ILE A 10 19.26 -20.21 8.03
N GLN A 11 20.59 -20.16 8.16
CA GLN A 11 21.30 -19.68 9.33
C GLN A 11 21.69 -18.22 9.12
N ILE A 12 21.31 -17.32 10.05
CA ILE A 12 21.75 -15.92 10.10
C ILE A 12 22.37 -15.67 11.47
N GLY A 13 23.69 -15.50 11.52
CA GLY A 13 24.42 -15.52 12.78
C GLY A 13 24.15 -16.85 13.53
N LYS A 14 23.68 -16.77 14.76
CA LYS A 14 23.28 -17.97 15.55
C LYS A 14 21.79 -18.32 15.42
N LEU A 15 21.04 -17.58 14.61
CA LEU A 15 19.61 -17.75 14.46
C LEU A 15 19.26 -18.64 13.28
N THR A 16 18.51 -19.73 13.53
CA THR A 16 17.95 -20.57 12.48
C THR A 16 16.56 -20.09 12.11
N ILE A 17 16.35 -19.76 10.83
CA ILE A 17 15.05 -19.33 10.27
C ILE A 17 14.50 -20.47 9.40
N ARG A 18 13.24 -20.83 9.62
CA ARG A 18 12.60 -22.05 9.06
C ARG A 18 12.40 -22.05 7.55
N ASN A 19 12.46 -20.89 6.88
CA ASN A 19 12.32 -20.72 5.44
C ASN A 19 12.99 -19.41 4.98
N ARG A 20 13.12 -19.22 3.66
CA ARG A 20 13.83 -18.09 3.06
C ARG A 20 12.93 -16.92 2.69
N VAL A 21 11.78 -16.77 3.36
CA VAL A 21 10.83 -15.69 3.08
C VAL A 21 10.67 -14.80 4.31
N LEU A 22 10.75 -13.49 4.09
CA LEU A 22 10.57 -12.50 5.15
C LEU A 22 9.56 -11.40 4.79
N SER A 23 9.02 -10.75 5.85
CA SER A 23 8.39 -9.43 5.76
C SER A 23 9.40 -8.41 6.25
N THR A 24 9.84 -7.51 5.37
CA THR A 24 10.79 -6.46 5.73
C THR A 24 10.15 -5.37 6.57
N ALA A 25 10.97 -4.59 7.27
CA ALA A 25 10.54 -3.43 8.02
C ALA A 25 9.71 -2.46 7.16
N HIS A 26 8.61 -2.02 7.71
CA HIS A 26 7.73 -0.99 7.16
C HIS A 26 7.03 -0.31 8.32
N ALA A 27 6.72 0.98 8.20
CA ALA A 27 5.97 1.70 9.21
C ALA A 27 4.48 1.38 9.05
N GLU A 28 3.88 0.79 10.08
CA GLU A 28 2.48 0.37 10.07
C GLU A 28 1.52 1.48 10.51
N VAL A 29 2.02 2.40 11.34
CA VAL A 29 1.25 3.46 11.99
C VAL A 29 0.18 2.87 12.95
N TYR A 30 0.56 1.84 13.71
CA TYR A 30 -0.31 1.16 14.69
C TYR A 30 0.16 1.28 16.14
N ALA A 31 1.26 1.98 16.39
CA ALA A 31 1.73 2.25 17.76
C ALA A 31 0.85 3.32 18.44
N THR A 32 0.97 3.44 19.77
CA THR A 32 0.37 4.56 20.51
C THR A 32 1.11 5.86 20.22
N ASP A 33 0.58 6.99 20.70
CA ASP A 33 1.23 8.31 20.60
C ASP A 33 2.63 8.33 21.23
N GLY A 34 2.87 7.50 22.27
CA GLY A 34 4.18 7.33 22.88
C GLY A 34 5.09 6.33 22.18
N GLY A 35 4.64 5.73 21.06
CA GLY A 35 5.40 4.76 20.29
C GLY A 35 5.41 3.34 20.89
N MET A 36 4.47 3.00 21.77
CA MET A 36 4.32 1.65 22.29
C MET A 36 3.51 0.79 21.33
N THR A 37 3.89 -0.48 21.13
CA THR A 37 3.11 -1.39 20.28
C THR A 37 1.75 -1.70 20.91
N THR A 38 0.71 -1.71 20.07
CA THR A 38 -0.67 -1.96 20.47
C THR A 38 -1.06 -3.42 20.22
N GLU A 39 -2.24 -3.86 20.71
CA GLU A 39 -2.81 -5.15 20.34
C GLU A 39 -2.97 -5.28 18.81
N ARG A 40 -3.36 -4.20 18.12
CA ARG A 40 -3.42 -4.14 16.66
C ARG A 40 -2.08 -4.50 16.01
N TYR A 41 -1.00 -3.93 16.54
CA TYR A 41 0.37 -4.19 16.09
C TYR A 41 0.72 -5.68 16.25
N VAL A 42 0.47 -6.25 17.43
CA VAL A 42 0.74 -7.65 17.75
C VAL A 42 -0.08 -8.57 16.83
N LYS A 43 -1.39 -8.35 16.69
CA LYS A 43 -2.28 -9.19 15.89
C LYS A 43 -1.93 -9.20 14.41
N TYR A 44 -1.53 -8.06 13.86
CA TYR A 44 -1.07 -7.94 12.47
C TYR A 44 0.16 -8.81 12.18
N TYR A 45 1.13 -8.87 13.09
CA TYR A 45 2.31 -9.72 12.92
C TYR A 45 2.03 -11.18 13.27
N GLU A 46 1.25 -11.45 14.32
CA GLU A 46 0.81 -12.81 14.68
C GLU A 46 0.14 -13.51 13.50
N GLU A 47 -0.67 -12.81 12.72
CA GLU A 47 -1.37 -13.39 11.57
C GLU A 47 -0.39 -13.84 10.48
N LYS A 48 0.67 -13.08 10.22
CA LYS A 48 1.75 -13.52 9.32
C LYS A 48 2.49 -14.76 9.83
N ALA A 49 2.70 -14.85 11.14
CA ALA A 49 3.33 -16.00 11.78
C ALA A 49 2.48 -17.26 11.65
N LYS A 50 1.16 -17.17 11.88
CA LYS A 50 0.17 -18.23 11.59
C LYS A 50 0.24 -18.68 10.13
N GLY A 51 0.39 -17.72 9.23
CA GLY A 51 0.53 -17.97 7.79
C GLY A 51 1.83 -18.61 7.36
N GLY A 52 2.79 -18.82 8.28
CA GLY A 52 3.99 -19.63 8.02
C GLY A 52 5.26 -18.85 7.67
N ILE A 53 5.27 -17.53 7.80
CA ILE A 53 6.47 -16.72 7.52
C ILE A 53 7.67 -17.17 8.37
N GLY A 54 8.89 -17.12 7.81
CA GLY A 54 10.13 -17.46 8.54
C GLY A 54 10.60 -16.35 9.46
N LEU A 55 10.64 -15.13 8.92
CA LEU A 55 11.14 -13.93 9.61
C LEU A 55 10.23 -12.72 9.32
N ALA A 56 9.94 -11.94 10.35
CA ALA A 56 9.44 -10.59 10.19
C ALA A 56 10.44 -9.59 10.80
N ILE A 57 10.72 -8.51 10.07
CA ILE A 57 11.42 -7.34 10.62
C ILE A 57 10.36 -6.25 10.72
N CYS A 58 10.02 -5.86 11.93
CA CYS A 58 8.97 -4.89 12.20
C CYS A 58 9.51 -3.45 12.33
N GLY A 59 8.63 -2.47 12.41
CA GLY A 59 8.92 -1.12 12.81
C GLY A 59 9.80 -0.34 11.83
N GLY A 60 9.36 -0.10 10.61
CA GLY A 60 10.06 0.83 9.71
C GLY A 60 10.22 2.21 10.36
N SER A 61 11.45 2.71 10.44
CA SER A 61 11.82 3.99 11.07
C SER A 61 11.54 4.04 12.58
N SER A 62 11.72 2.94 13.32
CA SER A 62 11.60 2.92 14.78
C SER A 62 12.74 3.69 15.43
N VAL A 63 12.40 4.68 16.28
CA VAL A 63 13.39 5.65 16.75
C VAL A 63 14.12 5.18 18.00
N VAL A 64 15.44 5.40 18.04
CA VAL A 64 16.33 5.01 19.16
C VAL A 64 16.44 6.08 20.26
N ALA A 65 16.05 7.32 19.97
CA ALA A 65 16.25 8.48 20.83
C ALA A 65 15.01 9.39 20.83
N ILE A 66 14.79 10.09 21.95
CA ILE A 66 13.66 11.01 22.08
C ILE A 66 13.77 12.23 21.15
N ASP A 67 14.98 12.62 20.80
CA ASP A 67 15.27 13.71 19.88
C ASP A 67 15.43 13.29 18.42
N SER A 68 15.25 11.99 18.12
CA SER A 68 15.08 11.54 16.75
C SER A 68 13.75 12.06 16.21
N PRO A 69 13.71 12.77 15.11
CA PRO A 69 12.43 13.10 14.49
C PRO A 69 11.71 11.79 14.15
N GLN A 70 10.41 11.77 14.35
CA GLN A 70 9.56 10.65 13.97
C GLN A 70 8.93 10.96 12.62
N GLN A 71 8.86 9.98 11.74
CA GLN A 71 8.12 10.12 10.51
C GLN A 71 6.62 10.31 10.82
N TRP A 72 6.14 9.54 11.82
CA TRP A 72 4.78 9.60 12.36
C TRP A 72 4.83 9.44 13.89
N TRP A 73 4.00 10.14 14.62
CA TRP A 73 3.88 10.05 16.08
C TRP A 73 3.51 8.66 16.60
N SER A 74 2.90 7.80 15.75
CA SER A 74 2.59 6.40 16.01
C SER A 74 3.64 5.42 15.46
N SER A 75 4.87 5.86 15.23
CA SER A 75 6.03 4.99 14.98
C SER A 75 6.54 4.40 16.30
N VAL A 76 7.11 3.19 16.23
CA VAL A 76 7.65 2.53 17.44
C VAL A 76 8.84 3.32 18.00
N ASN A 77 8.87 3.51 19.31
CA ASN A 77 9.86 4.31 20.02
C ASN A 77 10.60 3.47 21.07
N LEU A 78 11.91 3.27 20.84
CA LEU A 78 12.79 2.49 21.71
C LEU A 78 13.62 3.38 22.66
N SER A 79 13.29 4.66 22.82
CA SER A 79 14.09 5.58 23.65
C SER A 79 14.00 5.28 25.16
N THR A 80 13.01 4.49 25.60
CA THR A 80 12.79 4.17 27.03
C THR A 80 12.51 2.68 27.24
N ASP A 81 12.76 2.19 28.47
CA ASP A 81 12.53 0.79 28.86
C ASP A 81 11.03 0.40 28.89
N ARG A 82 10.13 1.38 28.82
CA ARG A 82 8.68 1.14 28.72
C ARG A 82 8.29 0.25 27.55
N ILE A 83 9.11 0.18 26.50
CA ILE A 83 8.85 -0.65 25.31
C ILE A 83 9.05 -2.15 25.58
N ILE A 84 9.86 -2.54 26.58
CA ILE A 84 10.26 -3.93 26.83
C ILE A 84 9.05 -4.87 26.98
N PRO A 85 8.06 -4.64 27.89
CA PRO A 85 6.91 -5.54 28.02
C PRO A 85 6.05 -5.59 26.74
N HIS A 86 6.04 -4.55 25.95
CA HIS A 86 5.33 -4.52 24.67
C HIS A 86 6.02 -5.43 23.63
N PHE A 87 7.35 -5.46 23.60
CA PHE A 87 8.10 -6.39 22.77
C PHE A 87 7.97 -7.83 23.23
N GLN A 88 7.89 -8.11 24.53
CA GLN A 88 7.62 -9.45 25.04
C GLN A 88 6.31 -10.00 24.48
N ASN A 89 5.23 -9.22 24.52
CA ASN A 89 3.94 -9.60 23.94
C ASN A 89 4.04 -9.87 22.42
N LEU A 90 4.80 -9.07 21.70
CA LEU A 90 5.00 -9.25 20.25
C LEU A 90 5.84 -10.50 19.97
N ALA A 91 6.94 -10.69 20.67
CA ALA A 91 7.82 -11.85 20.53
C ALA A 91 7.08 -13.17 20.83
N ASP A 92 6.35 -13.22 21.94
CA ASP A 92 5.56 -14.39 22.33
C ASP A 92 4.52 -14.76 21.26
N ALA A 93 3.82 -13.76 20.72
CA ALA A 93 2.83 -13.96 19.67
C ALA A 93 3.45 -14.54 18.38
N MET A 94 4.66 -14.11 18.01
CA MET A 94 5.39 -14.62 16.86
C MET A 94 5.98 -16.01 17.09
N HIS A 95 6.66 -16.18 18.22
CA HIS A 95 7.35 -17.42 18.57
C HIS A 95 6.38 -18.59 18.77
N LYS A 96 5.18 -18.34 19.31
CA LYS A 96 4.08 -19.31 19.42
C LYS A 96 3.81 -20.06 18.10
N HIS A 97 4.03 -19.40 16.98
CA HIS A 97 3.83 -19.96 15.63
C HIS A 97 5.15 -20.34 14.93
N GLY A 98 6.28 -20.29 15.64
CA GLY A 98 7.60 -20.66 15.13
C GLY A 98 8.21 -19.67 14.13
N ALA A 99 7.71 -18.45 14.07
CA ALA A 99 8.29 -17.36 13.27
C ALA A 99 9.29 -16.55 14.10
N LYS A 100 10.32 -16.01 13.46
CA LYS A 100 11.28 -15.09 14.05
C LYS A 100 10.85 -13.64 13.87
N ILE A 101 11.22 -12.78 14.84
CA ILE A 101 10.87 -11.35 14.83
C ILE A 101 12.07 -10.51 15.21
N MET A 102 12.42 -9.54 14.36
CA MET A 102 13.42 -8.50 14.59
C MET A 102 12.77 -7.14 14.47
N ILE A 103 13.48 -6.08 14.90
CA ILE A 103 13.04 -4.71 14.71
C ILE A 103 14.10 -3.88 13.99
N GLN A 104 13.66 -3.03 13.06
CA GLN A 104 14.52 -2.01 12.46
C GLN A 104 14.61 -0.79 13.37
N ILE A 105 15.83 -0.35 13.67
CA ILE A 105 16.11 0.79 14.56
C ILE A 105 16.88 1.88 13.83
N THR A 106 16.56 3.14 14.16
CA THR A 106 17.14 4.30 13.49
C THR A 106 17.15 5.56 14.36
N HIS A 107 18.06 6.47 14.06
CA HIS A 107 17.89 7.91 14.28
C HIS A 107 17.70 8.55 12.91
N MET A 108 16.60 9.27 12.70
CA MET A 108 16.25 9.78 11.36
C MET A 108 17.10 10.98 10.95
N GLY A 109 17.81 11.62 11.89
CA GLY A 109 18.68 12.74 11.58
C GLY A 109 17.91 13.94 11.05
N ARG A 110 18.17 14.33 9.78
CA ARG A 110 17.45 15.40 9.09
C ARG A 110 16.15 14.95 8.41
N ARG A 111 15.95 13.63 8.29
CA ARG A 111 14.87 13.04 7.49
C ARG A 111 13.55 13.04 8.26
N SER A 112 12.79 14.08 8.21
CA SER A 112 11.41 14.24 8.67
C SER A 112 11.07 15.74 8.75
N ARG A 113 9.90 16.02 9.34
CA ARG A 113 9.46 17.37 9.69
C ARG A 113 9.94 17.71 11.11
N TRP A 114 10.23 19.02 11.35
CA TRP A 114 10.63 19.52 12.66
C TRP A 114 9.41 19.73 13.60
N ASP A 115 8.21 19.86 13.04
CA ASP A 115 6.95 20.09 13.74
C ASP A 115 6.24 18.78 14.15
N GLY A 116 7.01 17.70 14.32
CA GLY A 116 6.52 16.43 14.85
C GLY A 116 6.30 16.45 16.37
N TYR A 117 6.04 15.28 16.95
CA TYR A 117 5.55 15.08 18.31
C TYR A 117 6.28 15.88 19.42
N HIS A 118 7.63 15.95 19.38
CA HIS A 118 8.44 16.65 20.38
C HIS A 118 9.09 17.95 19.87
N TRP A 119 8.72 18.42 18.66
CA TRP A 119 9.34 19.59 18.03
C TRP A 119 10.89 19.51 18.02
N PRO A 120 11.49 18.40 17.56
CA PRO A 120 12.91 18.21 17.66
C PRO A 120 13.68 19.17 16.76
N THR A 121 14.82 19.64 17.23
CA THR A 121 15.80 20.26 16.35
C THR A 121 16.42 19.18 15.49
N LEU A 122 16.15 19.21 14.20
CA LEU A 122 16.73 18.24 13.27
C LEU A 122 18.24 18.42 13.19
N MET A 123 18.97 17.34 13.00
CA MET A 123 20.43 17.35 12.91
C MET A 123 20.93 16.45 11.80
N SER A 124 22.06 16.83 11.20
CA SER A 124 22.74 16.02 10.19
C SER A 124 24.24 16.25 10.27
N PRO A 125 25.09 15.47 9.59
CA PRO A 125 26.54 15.66 9.63
C PRO A 125 26.98 17.08 9.33
N SER A 126 26.29 17.81 8.46
CA SER A 126 26.73 19.12 7.99
C SER A 126 25.63 20.18 7.84
N GLY A 127 24.50 20.02 8.50
CA GLY A 127 23.43 21.03 8.48
C GLY A 127 22.77 21.25 7.11
N ILE A 128 22.88 20.30 6.20
CA ILE A 128 22.32 20.43 4.84
C ILE A 128 20.83 20.14 4.87
N ARG A 129 20.04 21.07 4.28
CA ARG A 129 18.58 21.00 4.21
C ARG A 129 18.09 19.68 3.61
N GLU A 130 17.04 19.10 4.22
CA GLU A 130 16.36 17.93 3.70
C GLU A 130 15.37 18.33 2.61
N PRO A 131 15.44 17.74 1.39
CA PRO A 131 14.70 18.26 0.25
C PRO A 131 13.21 17.88 0.22
N VAL A 132 12.80 16.69 0.73
CA VAL A 132 11.41 16.21 0.61
C VAL A 132 10.49 16.93 1.60
N HIS A 133 10.89 16.98 2.89
CA HIS A 133 10.12 17.69 3.93
C HIS A 133 10.51 19.16 4.03
N ARG A 134 11.53 19.59 3.28
CA ARG A 134 12.05 20.99 3.23
C ARG A 134 12.56 21.49 4.58
N ALA A 135 12.93 20.57 5.48
CA ALA A 135 13.35 20.88 6.81
C ALA A 135 14.82 21.36 6.85
N THR A 136 15.07 22.44 7.58
CA THR A 136 16.43 22.89 7.88
C THR A 136 16.91 22.20 9.16
N CYS A 137 18.15 21.76 9.17
CA CYS A 137 18.77 21.06 10.29
C CYS A 137 20.07 21.72 10.73
N LYS A 138 20.46 21.48 11.97
CA LYS A 138 21.78 21.89 12.47
C LYS A 138 22.86 20.86 12.13
N THR A 139 24.12 21.28 12.13
CA THR A 139 25.26 20.34 12.16
C THR A 139 25.29 19.66 13.54
N ILE A 140 25.39 18.35 13.55
CA ILE A 140 25.50 17.55 14.78
C ILE A 140 26.90 17.77 15.42
N GLU A 141 26.94 17.97 16.72
CA GLU A 141 28.16 18.13 17.50
C GLU A 141 28.76 16.77 17.89
N VAL A 142 30.05 16.74 18.25
CA VAL A 142 30.74 15.47 18.55
C VAL A 142 30.14 14.78 19.78
N GLU A 143 29.76 15.53 20.79
CA GLU A 143 29.12 15.03 22.02
C GLU A 143 27.74 14.41 21.71
N GLU A 144 27.01 15.01 20.77
CA GLU A 144 25.74 14.47 20.29
C GLU A 144 25.93 13.20 19.47
N ILE A 145 27.00 13.12 18.67
CA ILE A 145 27.36 11.90 17.92
C ILE A 145 27.51 10.73 18.91
N TRP A 146 28.32 10.89 19.96
CA TRP A 146 28.52 9.84 20.95
C TRP A 146 27.25 9.49 21.72
N ARG A 147 26.42 10.48 22.06
CA ARG A 147 25.12 10.24 22.68
C ARG A 147 24.21 9.42 21.78
N VAL A 148 24.12 9.75 20.49
CA VAL A 148 23.29 9.00 19.53
C VAL A 148 23.81 7.58 19.36
N ILE A 149 25.13 7.36 19.30
CA ILE A 149 25.73 6.02 19.29
C ILE A 149 25.27 5.21 20.51
N GLY A 150 25.33 5.79 21.71
CA GLY A 150 24.83 5.16 22.94
C GLY A 150 23.34 4.83 22.88
N ASN A 151 22.52 5.69 22.26
CA ASN A 151 21.09 5.44 22.12
C ASN A 151 20.79 4.23 21.22
N TYR A 152 21.56 3.98 20.15
CA TYR A 152 21.45 2.76 19.33
C TYR A 152 21.74 1.50 20.17
N ALA A 153 22.80 1.51 20.99
CA ALA A 153 23.13 0.40 21.87
C ALA A 153 22.00 0.10 22.85
N GLN A 154 21.47 1.15 23.52
CA GLN A 154 20.37 0.98 24.47
C GLN A 154 19.05 0.55 23.80
N ALA A 155 18.78 0.97 22.58
CA ALA A 155 17.62 0.48 21.82
C ALA A 155 17.75 -1.01 21.49
N ALA A 156 18.94 -1.46 21.07
CA ALA A 156 19.22 -2.86 20.84
C ALA A 156 19.11 -3.72 22.11
N ARG A 157 19.58 -3.21 23.26
CA ARG A 157 19.37 -3.87 24.58
C ARG A 157 17.88 -4.08 24.86
N ARG A 158 17.05 -3.03 24.68
CA ARG A 158 15.60 -3.12 24.90
C ARG A 158 14.92 -4.13 23.99
N ALA A 159 15.38 -4.22 22.73
CA ALA A 159 14.89 -5.23 21.80
C ALA A 159 15.23 -6.66 22.29
N LYS A 160 16.45 -6.88 22.75
CA LYS A 160 16.92 -8.16 23.30
C LYS A 160 16.18 -8.54 24.59
N GLU A 161 16.06 -7.62 25.55
CA GLU A 161 15.32 -7.83 26.80
C GLU A 161 13.82 -8.04 26.56
N GLY A 162 13.28 -7.44 25.50
CA GLY A 162 11.92 -7.66 25.02
C GLY A 162 11.72 -8.99 24.28
N GLY A 163 12.74 -9.85 24.18
CA GLY A 163 12.63 -11.18 23.61
C GLY A 163 12.61 -11.22 22.08
N LEU A 164 12.91 -10.10 21.40
CA LEU A 164 13.08 -10.11 19.94
C LEU A 164 14.33 -10.90 19.54
N ASP A 165 14.37 -11.45 18.33
CA ASP A 165 15.47 -12.29 17.85
C ASP A 165 16.66 -11.48 17.29
N GLY A 166 16.50 -10.18 17.05
CA GLY A 166 17.54 -9.31 16.52
C GLY A 166 17.11 -7.89 16.24
N VAL A 167 18.08 -7.10 15.75
CA VAL A 167 17.87 -5.74 15.25
C VAL A 167 18.44 -5.57 13.84
N GLU A 168 17.80 -4.71 13.06
CA GLU A 168 18.31 -4.23 11.76
C GLU A 168 18.65 -2.73 11.89
N LEU A 169 19.92 -2.37 11.75
CA LEU A 169 20.36 -0.98 11.71
C LEU A 169 19.94 -0.36 10.39
N SER A 170 19.16 0.72 10.43
CA SER A 170 18.74 1.42 9.21
C SER A 170 19.83 2.37 8.74
N ALA A 171 20.53 1.98 7.69
CA ALA A 171 21.53 2.79 6.98
C ALA A 171 21.04 3.05 5.54
N VAL A 172 19.82 3.56 5.44
CA VAL A 172 19.10 3.76 4.18
C VAL A 172 18.06 4.87 4.31
N HIS A 173 17.55 5.39 3.22
CA HIS A 173 16.50 6.39 3.14
C HIS A 173 16.90 7.77 3.69
N GLN A 174 18.19 8.10 3.68
CA GLN A 174 18.75 9.32 4.25
C GLN A 174 18.49 9.44 5.76
N HIS A 175 18.61 8.32 6.49
CA HIS A 175 18.67 8.30 7.95
C HIS A 175 20.08 8.61 8.47
N MET A 176 20.28 8.71 9.78
CA MET A 176 21.52 9.25 10.34
C MET A 176 22.77 8.49 9.87
N ILE A 177 22.75 7.16 9.77
CA ILE A 177 23.94 6.37 9.39
C ILE A 177 24.34 6.68 7.94
N ASP A 178 23.42 6.58 7.00
CA ASP A 178 23.73 6.83 5.57
C ASP A 178 23.89 8.32 5.25
N GLN A 179 23.38 9.24 6.10
CA GLN A 179 23.72 10.66 6.00
C GLN A 179 25.22 10.90 6.21
N PHE A 180 25.87 10.15 7.11
CA PHE A 180 27.31 10.23 7.29
C PHE A 180 28.11 9.67 6.09
N TRP A 181 27.59 8.67 5.41
CA TRP A 181 28.26 8.03 4.27
C TRP A 181 28.32 8.91 3.03
N SER A 182 27.21 9.57 2.74
CA SER A 182 27.05 10.31 1.48
C SER A 182 27.87 11.61 1.46
N PRO A 183 28.82 11.78 0.52
CA PRO A 183 29.59 13.02 0.40
C PRO A 183 28.72 14.22 0.02
N ARG A 184 27.51 13.98 -0.44
CA ARG A 184 26.49 14.99 -0.72
C ARG A 184 25.97 15.66 0.55
N VAL A 185 25.87 14.89 1.63
CA VAL A 185 25.29 15.29 2.92
C VAL A 185 26.36 15.56 3.97
N ASN A 186 27.42 14.76 4.00
CA ASN A 186 28.54 14.89 4.93
C ASN A 186 29.67 15.71 4.31
N LYS A 187 29.75 16.99 4.68
CA LYS A 187 30.82 17.96 4.29
C LYS A 187 31.80 18.22 5.42
N ARG A 188 31.81 17.36 6.45
CA ARG A 188 32.74 17.51 7.58
C ARG A 188 34.17 17.30 7.14
N THR A 189 35.09 18.00 7.81
CA THR A 189 36.55 17.91 7.61
C THR A 189 37.28 17.34 8.83
N ASP A 190 36.53 16.99 9.87
CA ASP A 190 37.04 16.29 11.04
C ASP A 190 37.05 14.77 10.85
N GLU A 191 37.33 14.01 11.91
CA GLU A 191 37.42 12.56 11.91
C GLU A 191 36.08 11.85 11.57
N TRP A 192 34.95 12.56 11.48
CA TRP A 192 33.62 12.06 11.13
C TRP A 192 33.24 12.32 9.68
N GLY A 193 34.17 12.80 8.84
CA GLY A 193 33.93 13.09 7.43
C GLY A 193 35.22 13.12 6.60
N GLY A 194 35.18 13.80 5.47
CA GLY A 194 36.33 13.91 4.56
C GLY A 194 36.67 12.60 3.86
N SER A 195 37.51 11.73 4.46
CA SER A 195 37.92 10.45 3.86
C SER A 195 36.80 9.42 3.86
N PHE A 196 37.01 8.30 3.15
CA PHE A 196 36.09 7.16 3.20
C PHE A 196 35.93 6.66 4.63
N GLU A 197 37.04 6.42 5.35
CA GLU A 197 37.03 5.92 6.73
C GLU A 197 36.34 6.89 7.68
N GLY A 198 36.55 8.19 7.51
CA GLY A 198 35.90 9.24 8.29
C GLY A 198 34.39 9.23 8.12
N ARG A 199 33.91 9.07 6.87
CA ARG A 199 32.47 8.94 6.61
C ARG A 199 31.87 7.64 7.15
N MET A 200 32.63 6.53 7.13
CA MET A 200 32.18 5.24 7.67
C MET A 200 32.18 5.19 9.20
N LYS A 201 32.93 6.07 9.87
CA LYS A 201 33.20 6.00 11.31
C LYS A 201 31.92 5.99 12.16
N PHE A 202 30.94 6.84 11.86
CA PHE A 202 29.71 6.89 12.65
C PHE A 202 29.00 5.53 12.67
N GLY A 203 28.74 4.94 11.51
CA GLY A 203 28.08 3.63 11.40
C GLY A 203 28.90 2.51 12.05
N LEU A 204 30.23 2.58 11.95
CA LEU A 204 31.14 1.62 12.59
C LEU A 204 31.06 1.69 14.13
N GLU A 205 31.08 2.89 14.71
CA GLU A 205 30.98 3.06 16.16
C GLU A 205 29.57 2.68 16.69
N VAL A 206 28.50 2.94 15.90
CA VAL A 206 27.16 2.41 16.20
C VAL A 206 27.17 0.89 16.26
N LEU A 207 27.74 0.22 15.24
CA LEU A 207 27.80 -1.23 15.16
C LEU A 207 28.61 -1.82 16.33
N LYS A 208 29.76 -1.24 16.67
CA LYS A 208 30.58 -1.64 17.83
C LYS A 208 29.80 -1.52 19.15
N ALA A 209 29.14 -0.38 19.36
CA ALA A 209 28.38 -0.11 20.59
C ALA A 209 27.19 -1.07 20.73
N VAL A 210 26.46 -1.32 19.63
CA VAL A 210 25.35 -2.29 19.61
C VAL A 210 25.87 -3.69 19.91
N ARG A 211 26.92 -4.14 19.24
CA ARG A 211 27.49 -5.48 19.45
C ARG A 211 28.04 -5.68 20.86
N ALA A 212 28.69 -4.66 21.42
CA ALA A 212 29.18 -4.68 22.82
C ALA A 212 28.03 -4.83 23.82
N GLU A 213 26.88 -4.21 23.56
CA GLU A 213 25.70 -4.24 24.45
C GLU A 213 24.93 -5.57 24.35
N VAL A 214 24.75 -6.09 23.11
CA VAL A 214 23.89 -7.28 22.90
C VAL A 214 24.68 -8.59 22.82
N GLY A 215 26.01 -8.55 22.67
CA GLY A 215 26.86 -9.74 22.53
C GLY A 215 26.70 -10.44 21.16
N GLU A 216 27.32 -11.62 21.03
CA GLU A 216 27.38 -12.37 19.77
C GLU A 216 26.16 -13.26 19.52
N ASP A 217 25.33 -13.53 20.52
CA ASP A 217 24.19 -14.43 20.42
C ASP A 217 22.94 -13.77 19.87
N PHE A 218 22.90 -12.43 19.82
CA PHE A 218 21.79 -11.64 19.32
C PHE A 218 22.05 -11.23 17.87
N CYS A 219 21.06 -11.40 16.97
CA CYS A 219 21.23 -11.12 15.56
C CYS A 219 21.27 -9.60 15.29
N VAL A 220 22.32 -9.15 14.59
CA VAL A 220 22.49 -7.72 14.22
C VAL A 220 22.72 -7.62 12.72
N GLY A 221 21.78 -7.04 12.02
CA GLY A 221 21.90 -6.74 10.59
C GLY A 221 21.95 -5.27 10.28
N MET A 222 22.20 -4.97 9.02
CA MET A 222 22.19 -3.60 8.50
C MET A 222 21.40 -3.53 7.20
N ARG A 223 20.51 -2.57 7.06
CA ARG A 223 19.83 -2.30 5.80
C ARG A 223 20.49 -1.15 5.10
N ILE A 224 20.88 -1.37 3.83
CA ILE A 224 21.60 -0.40 3.01
C ILE A 224 20.86 -0.10 1.70
N CYS A 225 21.15 1.07 1.12
CA CYS A 225 20.79 1.41 -0.23
C CYS A 225 21.74 0.70 -1.22
N GLY A 226 21.23 0.23 -2.35
CA GLY A 226 22.07 -0.36 -3.39
C GLY A 226 22.66 0.66 -4.37
N ASP A 227 22.01 1.83 -4.49
CA ASP A 227 22.41 2.98 -5.30
C ASP A 227 21.56 4.19 -4.88
N GLU A 228 22.11 5.38 -4.71
CA GLU A 228 21.32 6.57 -4.38
C GLU A 228 20.53 7.12 -5.58
N PHE A 229 20.84 6.67 -6.79
CA PHE A 229 20.28 7.19 -8.05
C PHE A 229 20.33 8.73 -8.15
N HIS A 230 21.44 9.30 -7.74
CA HIS A 230 21.70 10.73 -7.79
C HIS A 230 23.09 10.99 -8.37
N PRO A 231 23.27 11.97 -9.31
CA PRO A 231 24.56 12.20 -9.97
C PRO A 231 25.74 12.44 -9.02
N ASP A 232 25.49 13.13 -7.90
CA ASP A 232 26.50 13.44 -6.88
C ASP A 232 26.37 12.50 -5.64
N GLY A 233 25.57 11.45 -5.74
CA GLY A 233 25.33 10.48 -4.67
C GLY A 233 26.28 9.31 -4.68
N LEU A 234 26.03 8.36 -3.79
CA LEU A 234 26.74 7.09 -3.75
C LEU A 234 26.23 6.18 -4.87
N SER A 235 27.13 5.76 -5.75
CA SER A 235 26.85 4.81 -6.82
C SER A 235 26.78 3.38 -6.29
N HIS A 236 26.35 2.44 -7.13
CA HIS A 236 26.35 1.01 -6.79
C HIS A 236 27.74 0.50 -6.41
N GLU A 237 28.80 0.95 -7.11
CA GLU A 237 30.17 0.55 -6.79
C GLU A 237 30.63 1.11 -5.43
N ASP A 238 30.26 2.35 -5.09
CA ASP A 238 30.50 2.90 -3.74
C ASP A 238 29.75 2.06 -2.68
N MET A 239 28.53 1.68 -2.94
CA MET A 239 27.74 0.88 -2.02
C MET A 239 28.28 -0.56 -1.84
N LYS A 240 28.87 -1.16 -2.88
CA LYS A 240 29.60 -2.42 -2.77
C LYS A 240 30.83 -2.28 -1.84
N GLN A 241 31.59 -1.20 -1.97
CA GLN A 241 32.72 -0.92 -1.07
C GLN A 241 32.28 -0.73 0.38
N ILE A 242 31.19 0.01 0.60
CA ILE A 242 30.60 0.23 1.93
C ILE A 242 30.10 -1.09 2.52
N ALA A 243 29.37 -1.90 1.76
CA ALA A 243 28.87 -3.20 2.21
C ALA A 243 30.02 -4.13 2.61
N LYS A 244 31.06 -4.19 1.78
CA LYS A 244 32.26 -4.97 2.09
C LYS A 244 32.96 -4.48 3.36
N TYR A 245 33.15 -3.15 3.50
CA TYR A 245 33.78 -2.57 4.69
C TYR A 245 33.09 -3.00 6.00
N TYR A 246 31.75 -2.96 6.04
CA TYR A 246 30.99 -3.41 7.24
C TYR A 246 30.96 -4.92 7.39
N SER A 247 30.85 -5.68 6.32
CA SER A 247 30.92 -7.16 6.36
C SER A 247 32.26 -7.65 6.90
N ASP A 248 33.38 -7.08 6.45
CA ASP A 248 34.74 -7.44 6.88
C ASP A 248 35.00 -7.19 8.38
N THR A 249 34.16 -6.44 9.06
CA THR A 249 34.25 -6.25 10.53
C THR A 249 33.92 -7.52 11.32
N GLY A 250 33.21 -8.48 10.72
CA GLY A 250 32.72 -9.68 11.38
C GLY A 250 31.63 -9.43 12.43
N MET A 251 31.11 -8.18 12.54
CA MET A 251 30.09 -7.78 13.52
C MET A 251 28.67 -7.82 13.00
N LEU A 252 28.47 -7.95 11.68
CA LEU A 252 27.15 -8.10 11.05
C LEU A 252 26.81 -9.57 10.83
N ASP A 253 25.55 -9.91 11.01
CA ASP A 253 24.99 -11.23 10.70
C ASP A 253 24.27 -11.27 9.36
N PHE A 254 23.81 -10.12 8.82
CA PHE A 254 23.19 -10.02 7.49
C PHE A 254 23.19 -8.59 6.97
N ILE A 255 23.01 -8.46 5.66
CA ILE A 255 22.78 -7.18 4.99
C ILE A 255 21.45 -7.25 4.21
N GLY A 256 20.54 -6.30 4.51
CA GLY A 256 19.34 -6.07 3.72
C GLY A 256 19.59 -5.00 2.65
N VAL A 257 19.21 -5.26 1.39
CA VAL A 257 19.45 -4.32 0.29
C VAL A 257 18.14 -3.81 -0.27
N VAL A 258 18.05 -2.48 -0.44
CA VAL A 258 16.98 -1.83 -1.21
C VAL A 258 17.60 -0.98 -2.33
N GLY A 259 16.90 -0.79 -3.42
CA GLY A 259 17.31 0.12 -4.49
C GLY A 259 16.80 1.53 -4.23
N SER A 260 17.63 2.51 -4.21
CA SER A 260 17.36 3.95 -4.13
C SER A 260 17.41 4.58 -2.74
N GLY A 261 17.91 5.81 -2.71
CA GLY A 261 17.69 6.76 -1.63
C GLY A 261 16.27 7.35 -1.63
N CYS A 262 16.00 8.32 -0.75
CA CYS A 262 14.68 8.96 -0.62
C CYS A 262 14.78 10.49 -0.72
N ASP A 263 15.68 11.01 -1.54
CA ASP A 263 15.95 12.45 -1.58
C ASP A 263 14.88 13.28 -2.26
N THR A 264 14.11 12.65 -3.14
CA THR A 264 13.03 13.29 -3.89
C THR A 264 11.83 12.37 -3.93
N HIS A 265 10.65 12.87 -4.26
CA HIS A 265 9.50 12.02 -4.55
C HIS A 265 9.77 11.02 -5.67
N ASN A 266 10.59 11.41 -6.66
CA ASN A 266 10.98 10.53 -7.75
C ASN A 266 11.81 9.33 -7.27
N THR A 267 12.81 9.55 -6.41
CA THR A 267 13.62 8.46 -5.83
C THR A 267 12.82 7.67 -4.79
N LEU A 268 11.89 8.29 -4.08
CA LEU A 268 10.96 7.60 -3.18
C LEU A 268 10.11 6.55 -3.92
N ALA A 269 9.63 6.85 -5.12
CA ALA A 269 8.91 5.87 -5.94
C ALA A 269 9.76 4.64 -6.30
N ASN A 270 11.09 4.81 -6.43
CA ASN A 270 12.01 3.69 -6.65
C ASN A 270 12.20 2.81 -5.40
N VAL A 271 12.13 3.40 -4.20
CA VAL A 271 12.25 2.62 -2.94
C VAL A 271 11.11 1.62 -2.80
N ILE A 272 9.91 2.01 -3.22
CA ILE A 272 8.71 1.18 -3.11
C ILE A 272 8.04 1.10 -4.49
N PRO A 273 8.62 0.31 -5.42
CA PRO A 273 8.14 0.20 -6.78
C PRO A 273 6.67 -0.26 -6.81
N ASN A 274 5.80 0.53 -7.42
CA ASN A 274 4.39 0.19 -7.61
C ASN A 274 4.18 -0.69 -8.85
N MET A 275 2.95 -0.84 -9.32
CA MET A 275 2.60 -1.67 -10.48
C MET A 275 3.18 -1.17 -11.82
N THR A 276 3.65 0.08 -11.89
CA THR A 276 4.27 0.64 -13.11
C THR A 276 5.70 0.16 -13.34
N PHE A 277 6.33 -0.41 -12.30
CA PHE A 277 7.67 -0.98 -12.40
C PHE A 277 7.63 -2.43 -12.84
N PRO A 278 8.67 -2.89 -13.56
CA PRO A 278 8.83 -4.30 -13.87
C PRO A 278 8.98 -5.14 -12.58
N PRO A 279 8.82 -6.46 -12.67
CA PRO A 279 9.16 -7.35 -11.56
C PRO A 279 10.61 -7.16 -11.12
N GLU A 280 10.85 -7.23 -9.79
CA GLU A 280 12.16 -7.15 -9.12
C GLU A 280 13.18 -6.15 -9.75
N PRO A 281 12.81 -4.86 -9.91
CA PRO A 281 13.55 -3.90 -10.75
C PRO A 281 14.98 -3.61 -10.24
N PHE A 282 15.26 -3.90 -8.97
CA PHE A 282 16.53 -3.60 -8.32
C PHE A 282 17.26 -4.85 -7.80
N LEU A 283 16.89 -6.05 -8.27
CA LEU A 283 17.52 -7.31 -7.87
C LEU A 283 19.03 -7.32 -8.18
N HIS A 284 19.43 -6.70 -9.30
CA HIS A 284 20.84 -6.62 -9.70
C HIS A 284 21.72 -5.90 -8.67
N LEU A 285 21.18 -4.92 -7.94
CA LEU A 285 21.91 -4.23 -6.87
C LEU A 285 22.17 -5.15 -5.68
N ALA A 286 21.19 -5.94 -5.28
CA ALA A 286 21.36 -6.90 -4.20
C ALA A 286 22.32 -8.03 -4.59
N ALA A 287 22.23 -8.53 -5.82
CA ALA A 287 23.13 -9.53 -6.36
C ALA A 287 24.58 -9.04 -6.39
N GLY A 288 24.83 -7.81 -6.88
CA GLY A 288 26.17 -7.22 -6.91
C GLY A 288 26.76 -6.99 -5.52
N ILE A 289 25.95 -6.66 -4.51
CA ILE A 289 26.41 -6.59 -3.12
C ILE A 289 26.75 -8.00 -2.60
N LYS A 290 25.94 -9.00 -2.89
CA LYS A 290 26.20 -10.38 -2.48
C LYS A 290 27.53 -10.93 -3.00
N GLU A 291 27.99 -10.50 -4.15
CA GLU A 291 29.27 -10.91 -4.73
C GLU A 291 30.50 -10.47 -3.89
N VAL A 292 30.35 -9.46 -3.02
CA VAL A 292 31.48 -8.84 -2.31
C VAL A 292 31.41 -8.99 -0.79
N VAL A 293 30.35 -9.64 -0.25
CA VAL A 293 30.16 -9.83 1.20
C VAL A 293 30.06 -11.31 1.57
N ASP A 294 30.48 -11.66 2.79
CA ASP A 294 30.44 -13.04 3.29
C ASP A 294 29.18 -13.34 4.13
N VAL A 295 28.38 -12.30 4.45
CA VAL A 295 27.16 -12.47 5.24
C VAL A 295 25.94 -12.66 4.33
N PRO A 296 24.86 -13.32 4.80
CA PRO A 296 23.62 -13.44 4.06
C PRO A 296 23.06 -12.10 3.59
N VAL A 297 22.61 -12.04 2.32
CA VAL A 297 21.99 -10.86 1.72
C VAL A 297 20.48 -11.08 1.57
N LEU A 298 19.71 -10.14 2.08
CA LEU A 298 18.25 -10.09 2.04
C LEU A 298 17.80 -9.01 1.07
N HIS A 299 16.82 -9.30 0.21
CA HIS A 299 16.28 -8.31 -0.73
C HIS A 299 14.77 -8.39 -0.82
N ALA A 300 14.15 -7.23 -0.97
CA ALA A 300 12.73 -7.06 -1.29
C ALA A 300 12.62 -6.07 -2.46
N GLN A 301 11.49 -5.66 -2.83
CA GLN A 301 11.08 -4.73 -3.87
C GLN A 301 10.44 -5.43 -5.08
N ASN A 302 9.11 -5.31 -5.10
CA ASN A 302 8.24 -5.85 -6.14
C ASN A 302 8.35 -7.38 -6.34
N ILE A 303 8.76 -8.12 -5.30
CA ILE A 303 8.68 -9.58 -5.26
C ILE A 303 7.31 -9.94 -4.66
N LYS A 304 6.39 -10.42 -5.49
CA LYS A 304 4.98 -10.63 -5.12
C LYS A 304 4.47 -12.04 -5.44
N ASP A 305 5.16 -12.73 -6.33
CA ASP A 305 4.78 -14.01 -6.87
C ASP A 305 5.72 -15.11 -6.35
N PRO A 306 5.20 -16.29 -5.94
CA PRO A 306 6.04 -17.42 -5.51
C PRO A 306 7.04 -17.90 -6.56
N ASN A 307 6.69 -17.81 -7.85
CA ASN A 307 7.63 -18.19 -8.93
C ASN A 307 8.81 -17.21 -9.02
N GLN A 308 8.56 -15.90 -8.84
CA GLN A 308 9.63 -14.90 -8.75
C GLN A 308 10.57 -15.22 -7.58
N ALA A 309 9.99 -15.43 -6.38
CA ALA A 309 10.74 -15.74 -5.17
C ALA A 309 11.62 -16.99 -5.34
N THR A 310 11.06 -18.05 -5.92
CA THR A 310 11.79 -19.31 -6.18
C THR A 310 12.93 -19.11 -7.16
N ARG A 311 12.68 -18.46 -8.30
CA ARG A 311 13.70 -18.17 -9.31
C ARG A 311 14.86 -17.35 -8.75
N ILE A 312 14.56 -16.36 -7.92
CA ILE A 312 15.58 -15.51 -7.28
C ILE A 312 16.47 -16.34 -6.34
N LEU A 313 15.87 -17.21 -5.54
CA LEU A 313 16.59 -18.05 -4.59
C LEU A 313 17.39 -19.17 -5.29
N GLU A 314 16.81 -19.84 -6.29
CA GLU A 314 17.48 -20.87 -7.08
C GLU A 314 18.65 -20.30 -7.91
N GLY A 315 18.49 -19.06 -8.41
CA GLY A 315 19.57 -18.34 -9.11
C GLY A 315 20.69 -17.86 -8.19
N GLY A 316 20.51 -17.99 -6.86
CA GLY A 316 21.53 -17.58 -5.89
C GLY A 316 21.75 -16.07 -5.80
N TYR A 317 20.81 -15.25 -6.33
CA TYR A 317 20.95 -13.80 -6.35
C TYR A 317 20.94 -13.17 -4.95
N VAL A 318 20.19 -13.77 -4.03
CA VAL A 318 20.12 -13.38 -2.61
C VAL A 318 19.85 -14.62 -1.75
N ASP A 319 19.96 -14.50 -0.43
CA ASP A 319 19.77 -15.60 0.51
C ASP A 319 18.35 -15.68 1.07
N MET A 320 17.67 -14.55 1.17
CA MET A 320 16.24 -14.48 1.53
C MET A 320 15.50 -13.43 0.68
N VAL A 321 14.24 -13.68 0.40
CA VAL A 321 13.36 -12.79 -0.36
C VAL A 321 12.32 -12.15 0.55
N GLY A 322 12.20 -10.82 0.46
CA GLY A 322 11.19 -10.05 1.16
C GLY A 322 9.91 -9.93 0.34
N MET A 323 8.81 -10.53 0.81
CA MET A 323 7.50 -10.50 0.18
C MET A 323 6.50 -9.67 1.00
N THR A 324 6.92 -8.51 1.51
CA THR A 324 6.17 -7.70 2.49
C THR A 324 4.77 -7.33 2.02
N ARG A 325 4.62 -6.74 0.83
CA ARG A 325 3.29 -6.37 0.31
C ARG A 325 2.44 -7.59 -0.06
N ALA A 326 3.06 -8.72 -0.41
CA ALA A 326 2.34 -9.98 -0.61
C ALA A 326 1.75 -10.48 0.73
N HIS A 327 2.49 -10.39 1.85
CA HIS A 327 1.96 -10.71 3.19
C HIS A 327 0.90 -9.71 3.69
N ILE A 328 0.94 -8.45 3.24
CA ILE A 328 -0.13 -7.48 3.49
C ILE A 328 -1.40 -7.87 2.73
N ALA A 329 -1.26 -8.37 1.50
CA ALA A 329 -2.38 -8.83 0.69
C ALA A 329 -2.91 -10.20 1.15
N ASP A 330 -2.00 -11.12 1.54
CA ASP A 330 -2.34 -12.46 2.02
C ASP A 330 -1.34 -12.93 3.08
N PRO A 331 -1.63 -12.78 4.38
CA PRO A 331 -0.71 -13.21 5.43
C PRO A 331 -0.49 -14.73 5.44
N HIS A 332 -1.39 -15.52 4.85
CA HIS A 332 -1.32 -16.98 4.78
C HIS A 332 -0.65 -17.53 3.52
N LEU A 333 -0.01 -16.66 2.71
CA LEU A 333 0.55 -17.08 1.42
C LEU A 333 1.54 -18.26 1.53
N ILE A 334 2.39 -18.30 2.56
CA ILE A 334 3.38 -19.37 2.75
C ILE A 334 2.69 -20.71 3.06
N ALA A 335 1.67 -20.70 3.92
CA ALA A 335 0.88 -21.89 4.22
C ALA A 335 0.14 -22.40 2.98
N LYS A 336 -0.44 -21.51 2.18
CA LYS A 336 -1.12 -21.84 0.92
C LYS A 336 -0.16 -22.46 -0.10
N ILE A 337 1.05 -21.90 -0.26
CA ILE A 337 2.08 -22.48 -1.14
C ILE A 337 2.42 -23.91 -0.68
N LYS A 338 2.65 -24.11 0.62
CA LYS A 338 2.98 -25.42 1.19
C LYS A 338 1.88 -26.46 0.97
N MET A 339 0.63 -26.02 0.97
CA MET A 339 -0.57 -26.86 0.70
C MET A 339 -0.86 -27.05 -0.79
N GLY A 340 -0.10 -26.44 -1.70
CA GLY A 340 -0.36 -26.49 -3.15
C GLY A 340 -1.54 -25.62 -3.59
N GLN A 341 -1.97 -24.68 -2.77
CA GLN A 341 -3.15 -23.81 -2.99
C GLN A 341 -2.73 -22.44 -3.55
N VAL A 342 -1.82 -22.41 -4.52
CA VAL A 342 -1.24 -21.18 -5.07
C VAL A 342 -2.30 -20.27 -5.68
N ASP A 343 -3.30 -20.84 -6.35
CA ASP A 343 -4.40 -20.09 -6.98
C ASP A 343 -5.32 -19.39 -5.95
N GLN A 344 -5.28 -19.80 -4.69
CA GLN A 344 -6.03 -19.16 -3.60
C GLN A 344 -5.29 -18.00 -2.95
N ILE A 345 -4.04 -17.74 -3.35
CA ILE A 345 -3.26 -16.61 -2.84
C ILE A 345 -3.82 -15.31 -3.41
N LYS A 346 -4.19 -14.38 -2.53
CA LYS A 346 -4.58 -13.03 -2.89
C LYS A 346 -3.33 -12.22 -3.25
N GLN A 347 -2.89 -12.32 -4.51
CA GLN A 347 -1.65 -11.69 -4.96
C GLN A 347 -1.69 -10.17 -4.85
N CYS A 348 -0.59 -9.57 -4.38
CA CYS A 348 -0.45 -8.12 -4.36
C CYS A 348 -0.42 -7.54 -5.78
N VAL A 349 -1.33 -6.63 -6.07
CA VAL A 349 -1.44 -5.95 -7.38
C VAL A 349 -0.52 -4.74 -7.53
N GLY A 350 0.29 -4.42 -6.53
CA GLY A 350 1.26 -3.31 -6.63
C GLY A 350 0.65 -1.91 -6.63
N ALA A 351 -0.58 -1.75 -6.15
CA ALA A 351 -1.29 -0.46 -6.14
C ALA A 351 -0.69 0.56 -5.16
N ASN A 352 0.23 0.17 -4.30
CA ASN A 352 0.85 0.99 -3.24
C ASN A 352 -0.12 1.67 -2.27
N TYR A 353 -1.41 1.33 -2.29
CA TYR A 353 -2.41 1.88 -1.36
C TYR A 353 -1.98 1.79 0.11
N CYS A 354 -1.32 0.70 0.50
CA CYS A 354 -0.81 0.49 1.86
C CYS A 354 0.23 1.54 2.26
N ILE A 355 1.18 1.85 1.40
CA ILE A 355 2.28 2.76 1.71
C ILE A 355 1.92 4.22 1.45
N ASP A 356 1.09 4.51 0.44
CA ASP A 356 0.64 5.87 0.19
C ASP A 356 -0.22 6.41 1.35
N ARG A 357 -1.04 5.55 1.98
CA ARG A 357 -1.73 5.88 3.23
C ARG A 357 -0.76 6.24 4.35
N GLN A 358 0.29 5.45 4.53
CA GLN A 358 1.32 5.70 5.53
C GLN A 358 1.99 7.07 5.33
N TYR A 359 2.29 7.46 4.09
CA TYR A 359 2.84 8.80 3.79
C TYR A 359 1.84 9.95 4.01
N GLN A 360 0.56 9.65 4.14
CA GLN A 360 -0.49 10.59 4.57
C GLN A 360 -0.72 10.60 6.09
N GLY A 361 0.09 9.86 6.87
CA GLY A 361 -0.07 9.71 8.33
C GLY A 361 -1.20 8.78 8.73
N LEU A 362 -1.69 7.97 7.80
CA LEU A 362 -2.78 7.02 8.01
C LEU A 362 -2.23 5.60 8.19
N ASP A 363 -3.03 4.73 8.77
CA ASP A 363 -2.73 3.33 8.99
C ASP A 363 -2.56 2.52 7.69
N VAL A 364 -1.68 1.52 7.71
CA VAL A 364 -1.49 0.60 6.59
C VAL A 364 -2.72 -0.29 6.40
N LEU A 365 -3.30 -0.25 5.20
CA LEU A 365 -4.40 -1.11 4.77
C LEU A 365 -4.05 -1.73 3.41
N CYS A 366 -4.74 -2.80 3.01
CA CYS A 366 -4.60 -3.38 1.67
C CYS A 366 -5.80 -3.00 0.80
N ILE A 367 -5.54 -2.65 -0.47
CA ILE A 367 -6.61 -2.29 -1.41
C ILE A 367 -7.63 -3.42 -1.62
N GLN A 368 -7.20 -4.67 -1.53
CA GLN A 368 -8.02 -5.86 -1.83
C GLN A 368 -8.25 -6.81 -0.65
N ASN A 369 -7.54 -6.63 0.46
CA ASN A 369 -7.74 -7.43 1.67
C ASN A 369 -8.17 -6.53 2.82
N ALA A 370 -9.48 -6.43 3.01
CA ALA A 370 -10.04 -5.54 4.04
C ALA A 370 -9.91 -6.11 5.46
N ALA A 371 -9.48 -7.38 5.65
CA ALA A 371 -9.17 -7.94 6.96
C ALA A 371 -7.81 -7.45 7.50
N THR A 372 -6.86 -7.13 6.60
CA THR A 372 -5.55 -6.60 6.98
C THR A 372 -5.71 -5.39 7.89
N SER A 373 -5.03 -5.42 9.04
CA SER A 373 -5.04 -4.36 10.05
C SER A 373 -6.31 -4.29 10.90
N ARG A 374 -7.23 -5.25 10.74
CA ARG A 374 -8.47 -5.38 11.52
C ARG A 374 -8.56 -6.69 12.27
N GLU A 375 -7.47 -7.43 12.36
CA GLU A 375 -7.34 -8.70 13.08
C GLU A 375 -7.72 -8.51 14.57
N TYR A 376 -7.33 -7.39 15.18
CA TYR A 376 -7.66 -7.03 16.57
C TYR A 376 -9.16 -6.76 16.80
N MET A 377 -9.90 -6.43 15.74
CA MET A 377 -11.37 -6.29 15.77
C MET A 377 -12.10 -7.63 15.54
N GLY A 378 -11.34 -8.73 15.43
CA GLY A 378 -11.90 -10.05 15.09
C GLY A 378 -12.39 -10.16 13.66
N VAL A 379 -11.82 -9.37 12.72
CA VAL A 379 -12.05 -9.55 11.28
C VAL A 379 -11.12 -10.65 10.77
N PRO A 380 -11.66 -11.79 10.34
CA PRO A 380 -10.84 -12.94 9.98
C PRO A 380 -10.33 -12.84 8.54
N HIS A 381 -9.11 -13.35 8.30
CA HIS A 381 -8.61 -13.63 6.94
C HIS A 381 -9.20 -14.92 6.36
N ILE A 382 -9.55 -15.87 7.21
CA ILE A 382 -10.24 -17.11 6.87
C ILE A 382 -11.65 -17.03 7.42
N ILE A 383 -12.65 -17.09 6.54
CA ILE A 383 -14.05 -16.96 6.92
C ILE A 383 -14.54 -18.26 7.54
N GLU A 384 -15.12 -18.18 8.72
CA GLU A 384 -15.71 -19.32 9.41
C GLU A 384 -17.14 -19.58 8.94
N LYS A 385 -17.52 -20.86 8.91
CA LYS A 385 -18.90 -21.26 8.59
C LYS A 385 -19.89 -20.69 9.61
N SER A 386 -21.07 -20.32 9.14
CA SER A 386 -22.15 -19.89 10.01
C SER A 386 -22.63 -21.03 10.91
N ALA A 387 -22.85 -20.76 12.20
CA ALA A 387 -23.52 -21.68 13.11
C ALA A 387 -25.05 -21.68 12.93
N GLY A 388 -25.57 -20.67 12.20
CA GLY A 388 -27.01 -20.56 11.91
C GLY A 388 -27.47 -21.39 10.71
N PRO A 389 -28.76 -21.31 10.38
CA PRO A 389 -29.30 -22.02 9.24
C PRO A 389 -28.70 -21.55 7.92
N LYS A 390 -28.64 -22.47 6.96
CA LYS A 390 -28.24 -22.14 5.59
C LYS A 390 -29.28 -21.20 4.98
N ARG A 391 -28.81 -20.13 4.34
CA ARG A 391 -29.64 -19.10 3.72
C ARG A 391 -29.45 -19.07 2.20
N LYS A 392 -30.44 -18.54 1.49
CA LYS A 392 -30.33 -18.15 0.09
C LYS A 392 -29.92 -16.67 0.01
N VAL A 393 -28.76 -16.41 -0.52
CA VAL A 393 -28.23 -15.06 -0.66
C VAL A 393 -28.19 -14.70 -2.15
N VAL A 394 -28.87 -13.63 -2.51
CA VAL A 394 -28.83 -13.08 -3.87
C VAL A 394 -27.98 -11.80 -3.85
N VAL A 395 -26.95 -11.79 -4.67
CA VAL A 395 -26.06 -10.63 -4.84
C VAL A 395 -26.27 -10.06 -6.24
N VAL A 396 -26.41 -8.74 -6.35
CA VAL A 396 -26.60 -8.05 -7.63
C VAL A 396 -25.41 -7.11 -7.87
N GLY A 397 -24.66 -7.39 -8.94
CA GLY A 397 -23.44 -6.66 -9.34
C GLY A 397 -22.16 -7.45 -9.09
N GLY A 398 -21.38 -7.68 -10.14
CA GLY A 398 -20.12 -8.44 -10.13
C GLY A 398 -18.88 -7.56 -9.97
N GLY A 399 -19.01 -6.37 -9.38
CA GLY A 399 -17.88 -5.53 -8.96
C GLY A 399 -17.22 -6.03 -7.68
N PRO A 400 -16.15 -5.36 -7.17
CA PRO A 400 -15.41 -5.80 -5.99
C PRO A 400 -16.28 -6.05 -4.74
N ALA A 401 -17.26 -5.18 -4.50
CA ALA A 401 -18.18 -5.32 -3.37
C ALA A 401 -19.04 -6.59 -3.47
N GLY A 402 -19.65 -6.81 -4.65
CA GLY A 402 -20.52 -7.97 -4.86
C GLY A 402 -19.74 -9.29 -4.90
N MET A 403 -18.56 -9.31 -5.53
CA MET A 403 -17.71 -10.50 -5.52
C MET A 403 -17.28 -10.89 -4.09
N GLU A 404 -16.93 -9.91 -3.25
CA GLU A 404 -16.60 -10.18 -1.85
C GLU A 404 -17.81 -10.64 -1.06
N ALA A 405 -19.00 -10.03 -1.24
CA ALA A 405 -20.23 -10.45 -0.57
C ALA A 405 -20.59 -11.90 -0.95
N ALA A 406 -20.52 -12.24 -2.23
CA ALA A 406 -20.78 -13.59 -2.70
C ALA A 406 -19.77 -14.60 -2.13
N ARG A 407 -18.47 -14.28 -2.15
CA ARG A 407 -17.42 -15.12 -1.55
C ARG A 407 -17.66 -15.35 -0.07
N VAL A 408 -17.87 -14.29 0.70
CA VAL A 408 -18.09 -14.37 2.15
C VAL A 408 -19.33 -15.19 2.49
N ALA A 409 -20.45 -14.94 1.82
CA ALA A 409 -21.68 -15.70 2.05
C ALA A 409 -21.50 -17.20 1.73
N ALA A 410 -20.81 -17.53 0.63
CA ALA A 410 -20.55 -18.92 0.27
C ALA A 410 -19.58 -19.62 1.24
N GLU A 411 -18.51 -18.97 1.68
CA GLU A 411 -17.60 -19.53 2.70
C GLU A 411 -18.30 -19.74 4.03
N ARG A 412 -19.27 -18.90 4.38
CA ARG A 412 -20.14 -19.12 5.54
C ARG A 412 -21.11 -20.30 5.38
N GLY A 413 -21.22 -20.87 4.18
CA GLY A 413 -22.00 -22.07 3.90
C GLY A 413 -23.39 -21.80 3.34
N HIS A 414 -23.65 -20.60 2.84
CA HIS A 414 -24.94 -20.20 2.26
C HIS A 414 -25.02 -20.56 0.76
N ASP A 415 -26.25 -20.66 0.23
CA ASP A 415 -26.49 -20.78 -1.21
C ASP A 415 -26.48 -19.40 -1.84
N VAL A 416 -25.56 -19.17 -2.78
CA VAL A 416 -25.32 -17.85 -3.35
C VAL A 416 -25.59 -17.84 -4.84
N THR A 417 -26.41 -16.87 -5.29
CA THR A 417 -26.57 -16.50 -6.69
C THR A 417 -26.04 -15.08 -6.87
N LEU A 418 -25.12 -14.88 -7.84
CA LEU A 418 -24.57 -13.59 -8.21
C LEU A 418 -24.99 -13.23 -9.62
N PHE A 419 -25.70 -12.09 -9.77
CA PHE A 419 -26.06 -11.51 -11.07
C PHE A 419 -25.07 -10.42 -11.49
N GLU A 420 -24.63 -10.45 -12.73
CA GLU A 420 -23.84 -9.40 -13.36
C GLU A 420 -24.41 -9.10 -14.77
N LYS A 421 -24.70 -7.82 -15.05
CA LYS A 421 -25.27 -7.39 -16.33
C LYS A 421 -24.31 -7.51 -17.53
N LYS A 422 -23.00 -7.43 -17.26
CA LYS A 422 -21.93 -7.63 -18.26
C LYS A 422 -21.59 -9.11 -18.40
N GLU A 423 -20.98 -9.48 -19.53
CA GLU A 423 -20.48 -10.85 -19.77
C GLU A 423 -19.24 -11.22 -18.94
N GLN A 424 -18.74 -10.29 -18.11
CA GLN A 424 -17.56 -10.47 -17.28
C GLN A 424 -17.67 -9.77 -15.93
N LEU A 425 -17.04 -10.38 -14.91
CA LEU A 425 -16.88 -9.78 -13.59
C LEU A 425 -15.83 -8.66 -13.58
N GLY A 426 -15.87 -7.83 -12.54
CA GLY A 426 -14.85 -6.83 -12.22
C GLY A 426 -15.38 -5.40 -12.06
N GLY A 427 -16.54 -5.08 -12.63
CA GLY A 427 -17.12 -3.73 -12.56
C GLY A 427 -16.13 -2.67 -13.06
N GLN A 428 -15.94 -1.60 -12.29
CA GLN A 428 -15.03 -0.49 -12.64
C GLN A 428 -13.55 -0.89 -12.71
N ILE A 429 -13.13 -1.97 -12.03
CA ILE A 429 -11.74 -2.45 -12.12
C ILE A 429 -11.38 -2.83 -13.57
N THR A 430 -12.33 -3.39 -14.32
CA THR A 430 -12.11 -3.73 -15.74
C THR A 430 -11.80 -2.52 -16.60
N THR A 431 -12.48 -1.41 -16.38
CA THR A 431 -12.22 -0.14 -17.06
C THR A 431 -10.89 0.46 -16.62
N ALA A 432 -10.65 0.54 -15.30
CA ALA A 432 -9.41 1.08 -14.75
C ALA A 432 -8.16 0.32 -15.21
N ALA A 433 -8.25 -0.99 -15.41
CA ALA A 433 -7.14 -1.83 -15.86
C ALA A 433 -6.74 -1.60 -17.34
N LYS A 434 -7.53 -0.88 -18.13
CA LYS A 434 -7.21 -0.52 -19.52
C LYS A 434 -6.29 0.70 -19.62
N ALA A 435 -6.19 1.48 -18.55
CA ALA A 435 -5.30 2.63 -18.51
C ALA A 435 -3.82 2.18 -18.51
N PRO A 436 -2.91 3.00 -19.07
CA PRO A 436 -1.49 2.69 -19.10
C PRO A 436 -0.94 2.30 -17.72
N GLN A 437 -0.15 1.23 -17.68
CA GLN A 437 0.54 0.77 -16.47
C GLN A 437 -0.40 0.41 -15.28
N ARG A 438 -1.71 0.19 -15.54
CA ARG A 438 -2.72 -0.17 -14.53
C ARG A 438 -3.23 -1.61 -14.66
N ASP A 439 -2.74 -2.36 -15.63
CA ASP A 439 -3.17 -3.73 -15.98
C ASP A 439 -3.15 -4.69 -14.78
N GLN A 440 -2.18 -4.55 -13.87
CA GLN A 440 -2.05 -5.44 -12.70
C GLN A 440 -3.24 -5.35 -11.72
N ILE A 441 -4.03 -4.26 -11.75
CA ILE A 441 -5.22 -4.14 -10.87
C ILE A 441 -6.29 -5.19 -11.23
N ALA A 442 -6.31 -5.68 -12.47
CA ALA A 442 -7.15 -6.79 -12.92
C ALA A 442 -6.90 -8.09 -12.12
N GLY A 443 -5.75 -8.21 -11.45
CA GLY A 443 -5.44 -9.31 -10.55
C GLY A 443 -6.46 -9.47 -9.42
N ILE A 444 -7.11 -8.38 -8.98
CA ILE A 444 -8.20 -8.41 -8.00
C ILE A 444 -9.37 -9.24 -8.55
N THR A 445 -9.85 -8.90 -9.74
CA THR A 445 -10.96 -9.62 -10.40
C THR A 445 -10.60 -11.08 -10.67
N ARG A 446 -9.37 -11.33 -11.17
CA ARG A 446 -8.90 -12.70 -11.47
C ARG A 446 -8.92 -13.59 -10.24
N TRP A 447 -8.47 -13.08 -9.09
CA TRP A 447 -8.52 -13.83 -7.84
C TRP A 447 -9.96 -14.17 -7.44
N TYR A 448 -10.89 -13.21 -7.51
CA TYR A 448 -12.29 -13.47 -7.21
C TYR A 448 -12.91 -14.48 -8.17
N GLN A 449 -12.62 -14.44 -9.47
CA GLN A 449 -13.13 -15.42 -10.43
C GLN A 449 -12.74 -16.84 -10.03
N LEU A 450 -11.49 -17.06 -9.61
CA LEU A 450 -11.03 -18.37 -9.13
C LEU A 450 -11.75 -18.80 -7.84
N GLU A 451 -11.90 -17.88 -6.90
CA GLU A 451 -12.56 -18.16 -5.61
C GLU A 451 -14.08 -18.44 -5.78
N LEU A 452 -14.79 -17.65 -6.59
CA LEU A 452 -16.21 -17.85 -6.83
C LEU A 452 -16.45 -19.20 -7.53
N ALA A 453 -15.60 -19.58 -8.48
CA ALA A 453 -15.66 -20.89 -9.13
C ALA A 453 -15.37 -22.03 -8.14
N ARG A 454 -14.32 -21.89 -7.30
CA ARG A 454 -13.99 -22.87 -6.25
C ARG A 454 -15.14 -23.10 -5.26
N LEU A 455 -15.86 -22.04 -4.94
CA LEU A 455 -16.99 -22.07 -3.99
C LEU A 455 -18.31 -22.56 -4.62
N GLY A 456 -18.35 -22.74 -5.95
CA GLY A 456 -19.54 -23.24 -6.65
C GLY A 456 -20.73 -22.28 -6.63
N ILE A 457 -20.45 -20.97 -6.70
CA ILE A 457 -21.48 -19.93 -6.71
C ILE A 457 -22.26 -19.99 -8.03
N ASP A 458 -23.60 -19.88 -7.96
CA ASP A 458 -24.48 -19.73 -9.15
C ASP A 458 -24.23 -18.33 -9.76
N LEU A 459 -23.34 -18.28 -10.76
CA LEU A 459 -22.91 -17.05 -11.41
C LEU A 459 -23.71 -16.83 -12.71
N ARG A 460 -24.48 -15.75 -12.78
CA ARG A 460 -25.32 -15.36 -13.90
C ARG A 460 -24.80 -14.09 -14.58
N LEU A 461 -23.88 -14.29 -15.51
CA LEU A 461 -23.31 -13.21 -16.36
C LEU A 461 -24.30 -12.84 -17.48
N GLY A 462 -24.13 -11.64 -18.08
CA GLY A 462 -24.99 -11.12 -19.15
C GLY A 462 -26.44 -10.93 -18.68
N THR A 463 -26.71 -10.90 -17.37
CA THR A 463 -28.05 -10.89 -16.81
C THR A 463 -28.27 -9.68 -15.92
N ALA A 464 -29.02 -8.71 -16.44
CA ALA A 464 -29.50 -7.57 -15.66
C ALA A 464 -30.69 -8.05 -14.78
N ALA A 465 -30.44 -8.17 -13.47
CA ALA A 465 -31.48 -8.59 -12.56
C ALA A 465 -32.46 -7.43 -12.25
N ASP A 466 -33.76 -7.70 -12.38
CA ASP A 466 -34.84 -6.84 -11.94
C ASP A 466 -35.46 -7.38 -10.64
N PRO A 467 -36.39 -6.65 -9.98
CA PRO A 467 -37.01 -7.09 -8.74
C PRO A 467 -37.74 -8.43 -8.87
N GLU A 468 -38.39 -8.74 -9.99
CA GLU A 468 -39.12 -10.00 -10.22
C GLU A 468 -38.14 -11.19 -10.27
N THR A 469 -37.09 -11.08 -11.08
CA THR A 469 -36.01 -12.08 -11.19
C THR A 469 -35.34 -12.38 -9.84
N ILE A 470 -35.11 -11.34 -9.04
CA ILE A 470 -34.53 -11.48 -7.70
C ILE A 470 -35.47 -12.23 -6.76
N LEU A 471 -36.75 -11.84 -6.71
CA LEU A 471 -37.72 -12.36 -5.77
C LEU A 471 -38.21 -13.78 -6.13
N ASP A 472 -38.18 -14.17 -7.40
CA ASP A 472 -38.48 -15.53 -7.85
C ASP A 472 -37.55 -16.58 -7.24
N LEU A 473 -36.32 -16.19 -6.87
CA LEU A 473 -35.36 -17.05 -6.15
C LEU A 473 -35.73 -17.25 -4.69
N ARG A 474 -36.72 -16.51 -4.16
CA ARG A 474 -37.13 -16.51 -2.73
C ARG A 474 -35.92 -16.35 -1.81
N PRO A 475 -35.18 -15.23 -1.91
CA PRO A 475 -34.00 -15.01 -1.10
C PRO A 475 -34.34 -14.80 0.38
N ASP A 476 -33.42 -15.21 1.26
CA ASP A 476 -33.40 -14.79 2.68
C ASP A 476 -32.67 -13.44 2.82
N VAL A 477 -31.69 -13.21 1.96
CA VAL A 477 -30.87 -11.99 1.94
C VAL A 477 -30.65 -11.50 0.51
N VAL A 478 -30.83 -10.21 0.26
CA VAL A 478 -30.48 -9.54 -0.98
C VAL A 478 -29.39 -8.50 -0.70
N VAL A 479 -28.30 -8.59 -1.44
CA VAL A 479 -27.17 -7.65 -1.36
C VAL A 479 -27.03 -6.91 -2.69
N LEU A 480 -27.31 -5.61 -2.69
CA LEU A 480 -27.14 -4.74 -3.85
C LEU A 480 -25.73 -4.18 -3.86
N ALA A 481 -25.00 -4.46 -4.94
CA ALA A 481 -23.65 -4.02 -5.22
C ALA A 481 -23.51 -3.56 -6.69
N ASN A 482 -24.61 -3.06 -7.26
CA ASN A 482 -24.77 -2.72 -8.67
C ASN A 482 -24.02 -1.43 -9.09
N GLY A 483 -23.31 -0.78 -8.14
CA GLY A 483 -22.44 0.35 -8.43
C GLY A 483 -23.20 1.63 -8.81
N GLY A 484 -22.72 2.31 -9.84
CA GLY A 484 -23.29 3.54 -10.36
C GLY A 484 -22.78 3.82 -11.78
N HIS A 485 -22.97 5.08 -12.22
CA HIS A 485 -22.52 5.57 -13.52
C HIS A 485 -21.76 6.89 -13.36
N PRO A 486 -20.94 7.28 -14.36
CA PRO A 486 -20.24 8.56 -14.34
C PRO A 486 -21.20 9.72 -14.05
N PHE A 487 -20.78 10.63 -13.19
CA PHE A 487 -21.63 11.75 -12.75
C PHE A 487 -21.37 13.00 -13.63
N LEU A 488 -21.94 13.04 -14.82
CA LEU A 488 -21.79 14.13 -15.79
C LEU A 488 -22.87 15.22 -15.66
N GLU A 489 -23.99 14.94 -14.98
CA GLU A 489 -25.13 15.84 -14.88
C GLU A 489 -25.04 16.81 -13.70
N GLN A 490 -23.91 16.90 -13.04
CA GLN A 490 -23.73 17.82 -11.91
C GLN A 490 -23.90 19.29 -12.32
N ASN A 491 -23.45 19.63 -13.52
CA ASN A 491 -23.60 20.94 -14.11
C ASN A 491 -24.32 20.82 -15.47
N GLU A 492 -25.52 21.36 -15.59
CA GLU A 492 -26.31 21.33 -16.81
C GLU A 492 -25.63 22.06 -18.00
N HIS A 493 -24.73 23.01 -17.68
CA HIS A 493 -24.02 23.79 -18.71
C HIS A 493 -22.83 23.03 -19.33
N TRP A 494 -22.51 21.84 -18.81
CA TRP A 494 -21.51 20.97 -19.46
C TRP A 494 -22.05 20.31 -20.72
N GLY A 495 -23.37 20.29 -20.92
CA GLY A 495 -23.99 19.74 -22.12
C GLY A 495 -23.85 18.24 -22.25
N ALA A 496 -23.90 17.51 -21.11
CA ALA A 496 -23.82 16.04 -21.12
C ALA A 496 -24.98 15.41 -21.89
N ALA A 497 -26.19 15.94 -21.75
CA ALA A 497 -27.39 15.47 -22.48
C ALA A 497 -27.29 15.69 -24.00
N GLU A 498 -26.55 16.70 -24.45
CA GLU A 498 -26.28 17.03 -25.84
C GLU A 498 -25.03 16.31 -26.40
N GLY A 499 -24.36 15.50 -25.58
CA GLY A 499 -23.14 14.78 -25.95
C GLY A 499 -21.93 15.69 -26.19
N LEU A 500 -21.86 16.85 -25.51
CA LEU A 500 -20.71 17.76 -25.60
C LEU A 500 -19.55 17.30 -24.71
N VAL A 501 -19.84 16.58 -23.65
CA VAL A 501 -18.83 15.96 -22.78
C VAL A 501 -19.01 14.45 -22.73
N VAL A 502 -17.92 13.74 -22.48
CA VAL A 502 -17.88 12.29 -22.32
C VAL A 502 -17.17 11.94 -21.02
N SER A 503 -17.40 10.74 -20.47
CA SER A 503 -16.74 10.28 -19.26
C SER A 503 -15.37 9.68 -19.55
N SER A 504 -14.53 9.59 -18.50
CA SER A 504 -13.29 8.80 -18.52
C SER A 504 -13.56 7.33 -18.87
N TRP A 505 -14.72 6.78 -18.45
CA TRP A 505 -15.10 5.40 -18.74
C TRP A 505 -15.38 5.19 -20.23
N ASP A 506 -16.08 6.13 -20.89
CA ASP A 506 -16.38 6.04 -22.31
C ASP A 506 -15.09 5.97 -23.14
N VAL A 507 -14.09 6.78 -22.77
CA VAL A 507 -12.78 6.79 -23.42
C VAL A 507 -12.03 5.48 -23.15
N LEU A 508 -11.90 5.06 -21.90
CA LEU A 508 -11.15 3.85 -21.55
C LEU A 508 -11.84 2.56 -22.03
N ASP A 509 -13.18 2.53 -22.06
CA ASP A 509 -13.94 1.38 -22.56
C ASP A 509 -13.99 1.35 -24.10
N GLY A 510 -13.58 2.42 -24.79
CA GLY A 510 -13.52 2.52 -26.25
C GLY A 510 -14.90 2.70 -26.89
N THR A 511 -15.87 3.24 -26.14
CA THR A 511 -17.18 3.63 -26.69
C THR A 511 -17.10 4.95 -27.44
N VAL A 512 -16.07 5.75 -27.15
CA VAL A 512 -15.76 7.01 -27.82
C VAL A 512 -14.31 7.01 -28.28
N GLU A 513 -14.08 7.39 -29.53
CA GLU A 513 -12.71 7.52 -30.07
C GLU A 513 -12.04 8.80 -29.53
N PRO A 514 -10.74 8.75 -29.21
CA PRO A 514 -9.98 9.92 -28.77
C PRO A 514 -9.93 11.04 -29.82
N GLY A 515 -10.20 12.27 -29.38
CA GLY A 515 -9.95 13.48 -30.18
C GLY A 515 -8.46 13.77 -30.34
N LYS A 516 -8.11 14.74 -31.21
CA LYS A 516 -6.70 15.17 -31.38
C LYS A 516 -6.25 16.14 -30.29
N ASN A 517 -7.12 17.10 -29.95
CA ASN A 517 -6.91 18.06 -28.85
C ASN A 517 -7.98 17.79 -27.80
N VAL A 518 -7.58 17.37 -26.61
CA VAL A 518 -8.51 16.89 -25.58
C VAL A 518 -8.28 17.66 -24.29
N LEU A 519 -9.38 18.21 -23.74
CA LEU A 519 -9.44 18.70 -22.39
C LEU A 519 -9.96 17.59 -21.47
N VAL A 520 -9.22 17.24 -20.43
CA VAL A 520 -9.68 16.36 -19.35
C VAL A 520 -9.96 17.24 -18.12
N TYR A 521 -11.19 17.32 -17.68
CA TYR A 521 -11.57 18.02 -16.46
C TYR A 521 -11.78 17.02 -15.32
N ASP A 522 -10.96 17.13 -14.27
CA ASP A 522 -10.87 16.17 -13.16
C ASP A 522 -11.14 16.87 -11.81
N THR A 523 -12.32 16.64 -11.21
CA THR A 523 -12.69 17.15 -9.88
C THR A 523 -12.37 16.15 -8.75
N ILE A 524 -11.98 14.92 -9.09
CA ILE A 524 -11.68 13.86 -8.11
C ILE A 524 -10.22 13.88 -7.70
N CYS A 525 -9.34 14.30 -8.60
CA CYS A 525 -7.89 14.43 -8.38
C CYS A 525 -7.19 13.17 -7.89
N GLU A 526 -7.80 12.00 -8.13
CA GLU A 526 -7.25 10.67 -7.86
C GLU A 526 -6.71 10.04 -9.15
N PHE A 527 -6.79 8.70 -9.23
CA PHE A 527 -6.18 7.93 -10.32
C PHE A 527 -6.91 8.06 -11.67
N SER A 528 -8.23 8.28 -11.69
CA SER A 528 -9.04 8.20 -12.90
C SER A 528 -8.71 9.29 -13.91
N GLY A 529 -8.69 10.56 -13.50
CA GLY A 529 -8.34 11.68 -14.37
C GLY A 529 -6.94 11.59 -14.92
N MET A 530 -5.95 11.31 -14.06
CA MET A 530 -4.55 11.11 -14.49
C MET A 530 -4.39 9.91 -15.44
N SER A 531 -5.14 8.83 -15.19
CA SER A 531 -5.08 7.62 -16.00
C SER A 531 -5.67 7.82 -17.40
N VAL A 532 -6.80 8.52 -17.52
CA VAL A 532 -7.40 8.80 -18.83
C VAL A 532 -6.57 9.83 -19.62
N ALA A 533 -5.97 10.82 -18.95
CA ALA A 533 -5.06 11.77 -19.58
C ALA A 533 -3.81 11.08 -20.16
N ASP A 534 -3.20 10.19 -19.39
CA ASP A 534 -2.05 9.38 -19.84
C ASP A 534 -2.42 8.44 -21.01
N PHE A 535 -3.62 7.82 -20.95
CA PHE A 535 -4.16 6.97 -22.02
C PHE A 535 -4.36 7.75 -23.33
N LEU A 536 -4.97 8.92 -23.26
CA LEU A 536 -5.20 9.77 -24.42
C LEU A 536 -3.88 10.22 -25.07
N ALA A 537 -2.90 10.60 -24.23
CA ALA A 537 -1.57 10.98 -24.69
C ALA A 537 -0.83 9.80 -25.36
N ASP A 538 -0.98 8.56 -24.84
CA ASP A 538 -0.45 7.35 -25.48
C ASP A 538 -1.10 7.06 -26.85
N LYS A 539 -2.34 7.52 -27.08
CA LYS A 539 -3.02 7.48 -28.39
C LYS A 539 -2.61 8.62 -29.34
N GLY A 540 -1.71 9.50 -28.89
CA GLY A 540 -1.19 10.61 -29.69
C GLY A 540 -2.04 11.89 -29.63
N ALA A 541 -2.98 11.99 -28.69
CA ALA A 541 -3.71 13.23 -28.45
C ALA A 541 -2.84 14.29 -27.76
N GLN A 542 -3.06 15.56 -28.08
CA GLN A 542 -2.61 16.68 -27.30
C GLN A 542 -3.57 16.85 -26.12
N VAL A 543 -3.09 16.72 -24.89
CA VAL A 543 -3.93 16.65 -23.69
C VAL A 543 -3.59 17.78 -22.73
N GLU A 544 -4.62 18.53 -22.31
CA GLU A 544 -4.58 19.36 -21.12
C GLU A 544 -5.50 18.72 -20.05
N ILE A 545 -4.95 18.41 -18.87
CA ILE A 545 -5.74 18.01 -17.70
C ILE A 545 -5.90 19.20 -16.77
N VAL A 546 -7.14 19.55 -16.48
CA VAL A 546 -7.55 20.72 -15.68
C VAL A 546 -8.31 20.25 -14.45
N THR A 547 -8.10 20.92 -13.34
CA THR A 547 -8.80 20.66 -12.08
C THR A 547 -9.11 21.98 -11.35
N ASP A 548 -10.16 21.96 -10.53
CA ASP A 548 -10.50 22.98 -9.55
C ASP A 548 -9.63 22.94 -8.28
N ASP A 549 -8.82 21.89 -8.09
CA ASP A 549 -7.81 21.82 -7.03
C ASP A 549 -6.49 22.48 -7.49
N ILE A 550 -5.54 22.63 -6.57
CA ILE A 550 -4.22 23.27 -6.82
C ILE A 550 -3.38 22.59 -7.91
N LYS A 551 -3.64 21.31 -8.19
CA LYS A 551 -3.00 20.56 -9.27
C LYS A 551 -3.69 19.22 -9.53
N PRO A 552 -3.66 18.70 -10.76
CA PRO A 552 -4.14 17.36 -11.06
C PRO A 552 -3.43 16.27 -10.24
N GLY A 553 -4.20 15.28 -9.80
CA GLY A 553 -3.69 14.14 -9.06
C GLY A 553 -3.18 14.46 -7.65
N VAL A 554 -3.64 15.54 -7.02
CA VAL A 554 -3.20 15.98 -5.67
C VAL A 554 -3.48 14.92 -4.60
N ALA A 555 -4.52 14.11 -4.77
CA ALA A 555 -4.90 13.04 -3.85
C ALA A 555 -4.12 11.73 -4.08
N ILE A 556 -3.33 11.63 -5.15
CA ILE A 556 -2.48 10.45 -5.41
C ILE A 556 -1.29 10.47 -4.45
N GLY A 557 -1.04 9.35 -3.79
CA GLY A 557 0.02 9.24 -2.79
C GLY A 557 1.44 9.43 -3.32
N GLY A 558 2.35 9.80 -2.40
CA GLY A 558 3.73 10.21 -2.68
C GLY A 558 4.62 9.17 -3.35
N THR A 559 4.28 7.87 -3.27
CA THR A 559 5.02 6.81 -3.95
C THR A 559 4.48 6.50 -5.35
N THR A 560 3.33 7.08 -5.71
CA THR A 560 2.63 6.76 -6.96
C THR A 560 2.54 7.94 -7.91
N PHE A 561 2.23 9.18 -7.47
CA PHE A 561 2.13 10.31 -8.39
C PHE A 561 3.40 10.54 -9.26
N PRO A 562 4.65 10.29 -8.77
CA PRO A 562 5.82 10.52 -9.60
C PRO A 562 5.86 9.64 -10.86
N THR A 563 5.22 8.47 -10.82
CA THR A 563 5.18 7.57 -11.98
C THR A 563 4.27 8.11 -13.09
N TYR A 564 3.18 8.79 -12.75
CA TYR A 564 2.36 9.52 -13.72
C TYR A 564 3.15 10.67 -14.35
N TYR A 565 3.86 11.47 -13.54
CA TYR A 565 4.65 12.59 -14.05
C TYR A 565 5.78 12.11 -14.97
N ARG A 566 6.45 10.98 -14.63
CA ARG A 566 7.44 10.36 -15.53
C ARG A 566 6.84 9.93 -16.87
N SER A 567 5.59 9.49 -16.89
CA SER A 567 4.88 9.07 -18.10
C SER A 567 4.41 10.26 -18.93
N MET A 568 3.85 11.28 -18.28
CA MET A 568 3.09 12.34 -18.94
C MET A 568 3.98 13.52 -19.42
N TYR A 569 5.05 13.87 -18.68
CA TYR A 569 5.95 14.97 -19.11
C TYR A 569 6.61 14.73 -20.47
N PRO A 570 7.14 13.54 -20.79
CA PRO A 570 7.69 13.28 -22.13
C PRO A 570 6.65 13.33 -23.25
N LYS A 571 5.35 13.19 -22.92
CA LYS A 571 4.22 13.27 -23.84
C LYS A 571 3.63 14.69 -23.93
N GLU A 572 4.27 15.67 -23.28
CA GLU A 572 3.86 17.07 -23.27
C GLU A 572 2.45 17.34 -22.76
N VAL A 573 1.93 16.48 -21.85
CA VAL A 573 0.64 16.69 -21.20
C VAL A 573 0.69 17.94 -20.32
N ILE A 574 -0.22 18.89 -20.58
CA ILE A 574 -0.34 20.13 -19.79
C ILE A 574 -1.18 19.82 -18.53
N MET A 575 -0.68 20.27 -17.39
CA MET A 575 -1.34 20.07 -16.07
C MET A 575 -1.70 21.44 -15.48
N THR A 576 -2.98 21.77 -15.40
CA THR A 576 -3.48 23.07 -14.97
C THR A 576 -4.36 22.92 -13.72
N GLY A 577 -4.07 23.67 -12.67
CA GLY A 577 -4.87 23.77 -11.44
C GLY A 577 -5.68 25.04 -11.35
N ASP A 578 -6.52 25.14 -10.30
CA ASP A 578 -7.29 26.32 -9.91
C ASP A 578 -8.30 26.81 -10.97
N LEU A 579 -8.78 25.94 -11.86
CA LEU A 579 -9.76 26.26 -12.89
C LEU A 579 -10.97 25.32 -12.85
N MET A 580 -12.16 25.89 -12.71
CA MET A 580 -13.44 25.17 -12.76
C MET A 580 -14.01 25.19 -14.19
N LEU A 581 -14.50 24.05 -14.67
CA LEU A 581 -15.26 24.00 -15.91
C LEU A 581 -16.65 24.59 -15.70
N GLU A 582 -16.90 25.78 -16.25
CA GLU A 582 -18.18 26.48 -16.14
C GLU A 582 -19.20 25.94 -17.15
N LYS A 583 -18.81 25.88 -18.41
CA LYS A 583 -19.70 25.40 -19.50
C LYS A 583 -18.91 24.86 -20.69
N VAL A 584 -19.61 24.06 -21.51
CA VAL A 584 -19.12 23.62 -22.81
C VAL A 584 -20.17 23.96 -23.86
N TYR A 585 -19.74 24.46 -25.01
CA TYR A 585 -20.62 24.68 -26.15
C TYR A 585 -19.90 24.38 -27.47
N ARG A 586 -20.66 24.24 -28.55
CA ARG A 586 -20.13 23.94 -29.87
C ARG A 586 -19.95 25.20 -30.70
N GLU A 587 -18.78 25.35 -31.30
CA GLU A 587 -18.49 26.40 -32.26
C GLU A 587 -17.91 25.77 -33.54
N GLY A 588 -18.71 25.74 -34.61
CA GLY A 588 -18.33 25.01 -35.83
C GLY A 588 -18.17 23.51 -35.58
N ASP A 589 -17.01 22.99 -35.88
CA ASP A 589 -16.63 21.59 -35.68
C ASP A 589 -15.90 21.33 -34.35
N LYS A 590 -15.69 22.38 -33.56
CA LYS A 590 -14.97 22.32 -32.27
C LYS A 590 -15.91 22.49 -31.09
N LEU A 591 -15.37 22.12 -29.91
CA LEU A 591 -15.95 22.43 -28.62
C LEU A 591 -15.17 23.58 -27.98
N VAL A 592 -15.88 24.47 -27.32
CA VAL A 592 -15.31 25.54 -26.50
C VAL A 592 -15.63 25.23 -25.03
N ALA A 593 -14.60 24.94 -24.25
CA ALA A 593 -14.69 24.78 -22.81
C ALA A 593 -14.37 26.13 -22.13
N VAL A 594 -15.30 26.69 -21.38
CA VAL A 594 -15.09 27.91 -20.59
C VAL A 594 -14.66 27.49 -19.18
N LEU A 595 -13.51 27.95 -18.79
CA LEU A 595 -12.89 27.69 -17.49
C LEU A 595 -12.91 28.99 -16.68
N GLU A 596 -13.23 28.91 -15.38
CA GLU A 596 -13.24 30.05 -14.46
C GLU A 596 -12.27 29.79 -13.30
N ASN A 597 -11.42 30.78 -13.02
CA ASN A 597 -10.55 30.76 -11.86
C ASN A 597 -11.34 31.18 -10.61
N GLU A 598 -11.44 30.29 -9.61
CA GLU A 598 -12.30 30.52 -8.45
C GLU A 598 -11.87 31.73 -7.59
N TYR A 599 -10.56 32.08 -7.60
CA TYR A 599 -10.04 33.17 -6.78
C TYR A 599 -10.26 34.55 -7.38
N THR A 600 -10.34 34.64 -8.72
CA THR A 600 -10.37 35.92 -9.43
C THR A 600 -11.66 36.15 -10.23
N GLY A 601 -12.42 35.07 -10.50
CA GLY A 601 -13.52 35.07 -11.45
C GLY A 601 -13.10 35.32 -12.90
N ALA A 602 -11.80 35.25 -13.20
CA ALA A 602 -11.31 35.39 -14.56
C ALA A 602 -11.67 34.14 -15.38
N ARG A 603 -12.12 34.38 -16.61
CA ARG A 603 -12.55 33.30 -17.54
C ARG A 603 -11.54 33.13 -18.66
N GLU A 604 -11.32 31.88 -19.00
CA GLU A 604 -10.50 31.43 -20.09
C GLU A 604 -11.25 30.45 -20.97
N GLU A 605 -10.93 30.40 -22.24
CA GLU A 605 -11.54 29.44 -23.17
C GLU A 605 -10.47 28.44 -23.69
N ARG A 606 -10.90 27.20 -23.86
CA ARG A 606 -10.13 26.16 -24.55
C ARG A 606 -10.95 25.67 -25.74
N VAL A 607 -10.35 25.76 -26.93
CA VAL A 607 -10.95 25.24 -28.18
C VAL A 607 -10.36 23.86 -28.44
N VAL A 608 -11.19 22.85 -28.32
CA VAL A 608 -10.76 21.44 -28.36
C VAL A 608 -11.65 20.58 -29.25
N ASP A 609 -11.18 19.34 -29.52
CA ASP A 609 -11.98 18.34 -30.27
C ASP A 609 -12.91 17.56 -29.32
N GLN A 610 -12.49 17.40 -28.07
CA GLN A 610 -13.18 16.58 -27.09
C GLN A 610 -12.98 17.12 -25.67
N VAL A 611 -14.03 17.05 -24.87
CA VAL A 611 -13.98 17.32 -23.42
C VAL A 611 -14.33 16.04 -22.67
N VAL A 612 -13.41 15.57 -21.85
CA VAL A 612 -13.60 14.42 -20.97
C VAL A 612 -13.78 14.91 -19.55
N VAL A 613 -14.84 14.49 -18.87
CA VAL A 613 -15.14 14.88 -17.49
C VAL A 613 -14.99 13.66 -16.56
N GLU A 614 -14.17 13.83 -15.55
CA GLU A 614 -14.06 12.90 -14.43
C GLU A 614 -14.57 13.60 -13.17
N ASN A 615 -15.83 13.32 -12.85
CA ASN A 615 -16.54 13.93 -11.72
C ASN A 615 -17.13 12.89 -10.77
N GLY A 616 -16.51 11.71 -10.75
CA GLY A 616 -16.92 10.62 -9.89
C GLY A 616 -18.13 9.83 -10.38
N VAL A 617 -18.77 9.13 -9.44
CA VAL A 617 -19.80 8.13 -9.72
C VAL A 617 -21.07 8.46 -8.96
N ARG A 618 -22.19 8.57 -9.68
CA ARG A 618 -23.53 8.65 -9.13
C ARG A 618 -24.05 7.24 -8.83
N PRO A 619 -24.51 6.95 -7.60
CA PRO A 619 -25.09 5.66 -7.24
C PRO A 619 -26.30 5.27 -8.09
N ASP A 620 -26.38 4.00 -8.49
CA ASP A 620 -27.62 3.44 -9.05
C ASP A 620 -28.49 2.88 -7.93
N GLU A 621 -29.47 3.68 -7.53
CA GLU A 621 -30.37 3.38 -6.41
C GLU A 621 -31.72 2.74 -6.83
N SER A 622 -31.93 2.53 -8.12
CA SER A 622 -33.21 2.09 -8.68
C SER A 622 -33.73 0.79 -8.06
N LEU A 623 -32.90 -0.25 -8.03
CA LEU A 623 -33.24 -1.54 -7.40
C LEU A 623 -33.45 -1.43 -5.89
N TYR A 624 -32.70 -0.57 -5.20
CA TYR A 624 -32.84 -0.39 -3.77
C TYR A 624 -34.24 0.13 -3.42
N TYR A 625 -34.69 1.19 -4.08
CA TYR A 625 -36.02 1.73 -3.80
C TYR A 625 -37.15 0.79 -4.20
N ALA A 626 -36.98 0.01 -5.28
CA ALA A 626 -37.94 -0.99 -5.71
C ALA A 626 -38.12 -2.14 -4.70
N LEU A 627 -37.02 -2.58 -4.07
CA LEU A 627 -36.99 -3.71 -3.14
C LEU A 627 -37.20 -3.33 -1.67
N LYS A 628 -36.96 -2.05 -1.31
CA LYS A 628 -36.91 -1.57 0.07
C LYS A 628 -38.17 -1.90 0.86
N GLN A 629 -39.35 -1.64 0.29
CA GLN A 629 -40.63 -1.79 0.99
C GLN A 629 -40.96 -3.28 1.28
N GLY A 630 -40.51 -4.21 0.45
CA GLY A 630 -40.70 -5.65 0.64
C GLY A 630 -39.72 -6.31 1.63
N SER A 631 -38.68 -5.58 2.03
CA SER A 631 -37.66 -6.12 2.93
C SER A 631 -38.03 -6.01 4.41
N ARG A 632 -37.58 -6.98 5.24
CA ARG A 632 -37.83 -7.00 6.69
C ARG A 632 -37.21 -5.81 7.43
N ASN A 633 -35.99 -5.46 7.06
CA ASN A 633 -35.23 -4.35 7.66
C ASN A 633 -35.53 -2.99 7.01
N LYS A 634 -36.42 -2.92 6.01
CA LYS A 634 -36.71 -1.69 5.24
C LYS A 634 -35.44 -0.98 4.75
N GLY A 635 -34.40 -1.75 4.44
CA GLY A 635 -33.10 -1.21 4.06
C GLY A 635 -32.34 -0.45 5.16
N GLN A 636 -32.81 -0.52 6.41
CA GLN A 636 -32.17 0.16 7.53
C GLN A 636 -30.89 -0.58 7.97
N ILE A 637 -29.92 0.17 8.39
CA ILE A 637 -28.63 -0.27 8.95
C ILE A 637 -28.46 0.40 10.32
N ASP A 638 -28.15 -0.41 11.32
CA ASP A 638 -27.65 0.07 12.61
C ASP A 638 -26.16 0.44 12.44
N VAL A 639 -25.85 1.72 12.52
CA VAL A 639 -24.52 2.23 12.25
C VAL A 639 -23.51 1.86 13.33
N GLU A 640 -23.94 1.78 14.60
CA GLU A 640 -23.09 1.39 15.71
C GLU A 640 -22.69 -0.09 15.59
N ALA A 641 -23.67 -0.97 15.33
CA ALA A 641 -23.41 -2.37 15.08
C ALA A 641 -22.52 -2.60 13.85
N LEU A 642 -22.75 -1.83 12.78
CA LEU A 642 -21.93 -1.87 11.57
C LEU A 642 -20.47 -1.53 11.85
N PHE A 643 -20.20 -0.45 12.61
CA PHE A 643 -18.84 -0.03 12.95
C PHE A 643 -18.18 -0.97 13.97
N ALA A 644 -18.95 -1.54 14.89
CA ALA A 644 -18.48 -2.55 15.82
C ALA A 644 -18.33 -3.95 15.18
N ILE A 645 -18.70 -4.12 13.90
CA ILE A 645 -18.68 -5.39 13.15
C ILE A 645 -19.52 -6.46 13.88
N GLN A 646 -20.64 -6.04 14.44
CA GLN A 646 -21.62 -6.88 15.09
C GLN A 646 -22.82 -7.14 14.17
N PRO A 647 -23.57 -8.22 14.39
CA PRO A 647 -24.80 -8.46 13.66
C PRO A 647 -25.78 -7.28 13.79
N GLN A 648 -26.54 -7.03 12.73
CA GLN A 648 -27.50 -5.94 12.69
C GLN A 648 -28.72 -6.25 13.62
N PRO A 649 -28.91 -5.55 14.74
CA PRO A 649 -29.94 -5.88 15.74
C PRO A 649 -31.35 -5.67 15.20
N CYS A 650 -31.57 -4.77 14.27
CA CYS A 650 -32.84 -4.56 13.62
C CYS A 650 -33.35 -5.77 12.82
N LEU A 651 -32.50 -6.76 12.60
CA LEU A 651 -32.80 -7.99 11.87
C LEU A 651 -33.48 -9.04 12.75
N SER A 652 -33.58 -8.81 14.05
CA SER A 652 -34.23 -9.74 14.99
C SER A 652 -35.77 -9.62 15.02
N GLN A 653 -36.34 -8.65 14.29
CA GLN A 653 -37.79 -8.51 14.23
C GLN A 653 -38.40 -9.63 13.39
N SER A 654 -39.32 -10.38 14.01
CA SER A 654 -40.12 -11.43 13.36
C SER A 654 -40.98 -10.82 12.25
N GLY A 655 -40.61 -11.00 11.01
CA GLY A 655 -41.36 -10.56 9.85
C GLY A 655 -41.10 -11.45 8.64
N GLU A 656 -42.09 -11.58 7.76
CA GLU A 656 -41.94 -12.25 6.47
C GLU A 656 -41.12 -11.39 5.52
N GLY A 657 -40.39 -11.99 4.58
CA GLY A 657 -39.56 -11.34 3.56
C GLY A 657 -38.07 -11.53 3.78
N TYR A 658 -37.31 -10.85 2.97
CA TYR A 658 -35.84 -10.91 2.90
C TYR A 658 -35.18 -9.74 3.65
N LEU A 659 -33.90 -9.89 3.96
CA LEU A 659 -33.06 -8.78 4.41
C LEU A 659 -32.47 -8.08 3.18
N LEU A 660 -32.42 -6.74 3.20
CA LEU A 660 -31.89 -5.94 2.10
C LEU A 660 -30.69 -5.11 2.57
N PHE A 661 -29.55 -5.33 1.94
CA PHE A 661 -28.34 -4.54 2.12
C PHE A 661 -27.89 -3.91 0.81
N ARG A 662 -27.27 -2.75 0.87
CA ARG A 662 -26.54 -2.15 -0.25
C ARG A 662 -25.11 -1.84 0.18
N ILE A 663 -24.15 -2.06 -0.71
CA ILE A 663 -22.71 -1.96 -0.46
C ILE A 663 -21.96 -1.38 -1.66
N GLY A 664 -20.79 -0.81 -1.42
CA GLY A 664 -19.97 -0.20 -2.47
C GLY A 664 -20.60 1.06 -3.04
N ASP A 665 -20.33 1.33 -4.31
CA ASP A 665 -20.71 2.60 -4.95
C ASP A 665 -22.20 2.77 -5.22
N CYS A 666 -23.01 1.74 -5.05
CA CYS A 666 -24.47 1.92 -5.04
C CYS A 666 -24.98 2.57 -3.72
N VAL A 667 -24.10 2.77 -2.74
CA VAL A 667 -24.36 3.59 -1.55
C VAL A 667 -23.79 4.99 -1.73
N ALA A 668 -22.52 5.08 -2.02
CA ALA A 668 -21.76 6.29 -2.30
C ALA A 668 -20.39 5.90 -2.89
N GLN A 669 -19.87 6.70 -3.80
CA GLN A 669 -18.54 6.49 -4.33
C GLN A 669 -17.49 6.50 -3.22
N ARG A 670 -16.63 5.50 -3.26
CA ARG A 670 -15.40 5.39 -2.45
C ARG A 670 -14.39 4.57 -3.25
N ASN A 671 -13.35 4.10 -2.61
CA ASN A 671 -12.35 3.28 -3.28
C ASN A 671 -12.64 1.77 -3.19
N THR A 672 -11.86 0.98 -3.94
CA THR A 672 -11.96 -0.50 -3.97
C THR A 672 -11.87 -1.14 -2.58
N HIS A 673 -11.01 -0.61 -1.69
CA HIS A 673 -10.90 -1.10 -0.31
C HIS A 673 -12.23 -0.96 0.46
N ALA A 674 -12.86 0.20 0.36
CA ALA A 674 -14.12 0.47 1.05
C ALA A 674 -15.25 -0.43 0.53
N ALA A 675 -15.29 -0.64 -0.79
CA ALA A 675 -16.27 -1.53 -1.42
C ALA A 675 -16.16 -2.98 -0.92
N ILE A 676 -14.93 -3.50 -0.82
CA ILE A 676 -14.65 -4.84 -0.26
C ILE A 676 -14.95 -4.89 1.24
N TYR A 677 -14.60 -3.82 1.97
CA TYR A 677 -14.84 -3.77 3.41
C TYR A 677 -16.32 -3.72 3.78
N ASP A 678 -17.16 -3.05 2.99
CA ASP A 678 -18.62 -3.05 3.21
C ASP A 678 -19.19 -4.48 3.26
N ALA A 679 -18.78 -5.34 2.32
CA ALA A 679 -19.19 -6.73 2.30
C ALA A 679 -18.65 -7.50 3.52
N LEU A 680 -17.37 -7.32 3.83
CA LEU A 680 -16.72 -8.08 4.91
C LEU A 680 -17.26 -7.73 6.30
N ARG A 681 -17.60 -6.47 6.57
CA ARG A 681 -18.14 -6.04 7.87
C ARG A 681 -19.59 -6.50 8.09
N LEU A 682 -20.36 -6.76 7.02
CA LEU A 682 -21.70 -7.35 7.08
C LEU A 682 -21.68 -8.88 7.10
N ARG A 683 -20.51 -9.52 7.17
CA ARG A 683 -20.38 -10.98 7.07
C ARG A 683 -21.27 -11.77 8.06
N LYS A 684 -21.58 -11.21 9.23
CA LYS A 684 -22.38 -11.87 10.25
C LYS A 684 -23.88 -11.84 9.95
N ASP A 685 -24.30 -11.06 8.97
CA ASP A 685 -25.69 -10.84 8.58
C ASP A 685 -26.13 -11.70 7.40
N PHE A 686 -25.16 -12.30 6.71
CA PHE A 686 -25.36 -13.23 5.62
C PHE A 686 -25.58 -14.64 6.11
#